data_578bbf59a73f65596ee6145bd6907d09
#
_entry.id   578bbf59a73f65596ee6145bd6907d09
#
_cell.length_a   1.000
_cell.length_b   1.000
_cell.length_c   1.000
_cell.angle_alpha   90.00
_cell.angle_beta   90.00
_cell.angle_gamma   90.00
#
_symmetry.space_group_name_H-M   'P 1'
#
loop_
_entity.id
_entity.type
_entity.pdbx_description
1 polymer ?
#
loop_
_entity_poly.entity_id
_entity_poly.type
_entity_poly.pdbx_seq_one_letter_code
_entity_poly.pdbx_strand_id
1 'polypeptide(L)'
;MFRITARTVLELGSELISSDIIAFYELIKNGFDARTKTGVDVRFDVVLPRRDYLRLHNELVESDDVVAAKEIVKTTFLPNASASARDGYAAMIDDARAVDELLQLMAKAQSRFNSITVSDTGSGMSREALEQNFLVIGTASRKKAVDAALARGDEETPYLGEKGIGRLSAMRLGERLRVETAQVNDGNMNLLEIDWRAFEDVEAMLDQIPVEPRIGGPKPLPTWSGTSIIISDLTENWTEKRVRDMAEYEFARLTDPFADAATRPRVAIHWNGQRIAIPLMSAALLEAAHARVAGEYEVIDGSPALTCTLEALNLGFDHPVEKAVIKLTAEDLQSAIIGLDGDIDDMALATVGPFSFEAHWYNRRRLGGIETIGEQKAVRELQTKWSGILLFRDRFRVFPYGEDEDDWLELDRRALRRSGYTLNKTQFIGRVNISRTANPMLVDQTNREGLRETSEEKVLLQVLRYAVQDSLGAFMRDVEKQYKLQKVDLSDAQAQVMRLEDRAQAAIRKLKKLTPPEGDIAIEDLQQTLFEFSEFAARARLRIAQVEEESRQMVEMAGVGLMVEVVAHELARASENALKALAGLKGKDVPTNLRAHFNSLQAEMKSVSKRVRVLDPLSVSGRQRTEIFSLNELIRETFEAHEAQFERSRVTPDVHIPDKDIRVRAVKGMLVQILENLISNAVYWLEMRKAREPSFNPTITVTLDGKPPIITFEDNGHGIAQENREQVFKMFFSLKDTKRRRGLGLYIAREAAQYNGGTLALDDERDPHTGRLHRFILELPGATEV
;
A
#
# COMPACT_ATOMS: atom_id res chain seq x y z
N MET A 1 -23.45 44.15 4.06
CA MET A 1 -23.91 42.90 3.44
C MET A 1 -22.87 42.53 2.37
N PHE A 2 -22.25 41.36 2.43
CA PHE A 2 -21.33 40.94 1.38
C PHE A 2 -22.12 40.67 0.08
N ARG A 3 -21.57 41.07 -1.06
CA ARG A 3 -22.13 40.81 -2.39
C ARG A 3 -21.15 39.93 -3.17
N ILE A 4 -21.66 39.05 -3.98
CA ILE A 4 -20.87 38.07 -4.75
C ILE A 4 -21.08 38.35 -6.23
N THR A 5 -19.99 38.46 -7.00
CA THR A 5 -20.05 38.56 -8.47
C THR A 5 -20.41 37.22 -9.08
N ALA A 6 -21.05 37.21 -10.22
CA ALA A 6 -21.41 35.99 -10.94
C ALA A 6 -20.16 35.16 -11.27
N ARG A 7 -19.06 35.82 -11.65
CA ARG A 7 -17.78 35.17 -11.96
C ARG A 7 -17.20 34.33 -10.83
N THR A 8 -17.44 34.71 -9.56
CA THR A 8 -17.01 33.92 -8.41
C THR A 8 -17.55 32.48 -8.43
N VAL A 9 -18.75 32.28 -8.99
CA VAL A 9 -19.33 30.92 -9.12
C VAL A 9 -18.52 30.08 -10.13
N LEU A 10 -18.06 30.70 -11.24
CA LEU A 10 -17.20 30.03 -12.23
C LEU A 10 -15.84 29.68 -11.63
N GLU A 11 -15.23 30.61 -10.89
CA GLU A 11 -13.94 30.39 -10.24
C GLU A 11 -14.04 29.26 -9.18
N LEU A 12 -15.06 29.27 -8.35
CA LEU A 12 -15.33 28.18 -7.42
C LEU A 12 -15.53 26.85 -8.12
N GLY A 13 -16.28 26.81 -9.24
CA GLY A 13 -16.51 25.60 -10.02
C GLY A 13 -15.22 25.05 -10.61
N SER A 14 -14.36 25.91 -11.16
CA SER A 14 -13.09 25.51 -11.77
C SER A 14 -12.04 25.03 -10.75
N GLU A 15 -11.99 25.67 -9.58
CA GLU A 15 -11.05 25.29 -8.52
C GLU A 15 -11.46 24.01 -7.77
N LEU A 16 -12.77 23.77 -7.67
CA LEU A 16 -13.29 22.63 -6.90
C LEU A 16 -13.35 21.33 -7.68
N ILE A 17 -13.29 21.39 -9.02
CA ILE A 17 -13.41 20.24 -9.92
C ILE A 17 -12.16 20.15 -10.79
N SER A 18 -11.18 19.41 -10.34
CA SER A 18 -9.87 19.33 -10.98
C SER A 18 -9.86 18.49 -12.27
N SER A 19 -10.81 17.56 -12.44
CA SER A 19 -10.85 16.67 -13.61
C SER A 19 -12.27 16.31 -14.06
N ASP A 20 -12.39 15.85 -15.31
CA ASP A 20 -13.68 15.41 -15.88
C ASP A 20 -14.24 14.21 -15.12
N ILE A 21 -13.38 13.31 -14.65
CA ILE A 21 -13.82 12.12 -13.89
C ILE A 21 -14.42 12.53 -12.55
N ILE A 22 -13.86 13.52 -11.87
CA ILE A 22 -14.43 14.05 -10.63
C ILE A 22 -15.79 14.71 -10.90
N ALA A 23 -15.94 15.36 -12.06
CA ALA A 23 -17.24 15.92 -12.47
C ALA A 23 -18.28 14.82 -12.62
N PHE A 24 -17.99 13.75 -13.35
CA PHE A 24 -18.89 12.61 -13.47
C PHE A 24 -19.16 11.94 -12.11
N TYR A 25 -18.13 11.78 -11.31
CA TYR A 25 -18.25 11.20 -9.98
C TYR A 25 -19.29 11.94 -9.11
N GLU A 26 -19.22 13.26 -9.08
CA GLU A 26 -20.15 14.07 -8.29
C GLU A 26 -21.58 14.00 -8.84
N LEU A 27 -21.75 14.00 -10.17
CA LEU A 27 -23.06 13.88 -10.82
C LEU A 27 -23.68 12.48 -10.56
N ILE A 28 -22.88 11.43 -10.70
CA ILE A 28 -23.32 10.05 -10.45
C ILE A 28 -23.68 9.87 -8.98
N LYS A 29 -22.89 10.38 -8.07
CA LYS A 29 -23.11 10.33 -6.64
C LYS A 29 -24.42 11.01 -6.23
N ASN A 30 -24.76 12.14 -6.86
CA ASN A 30 -26.05 12.81 -6.65
C ASN A 30 -27.24 11.92 -7.05
N GLY A 31 -27.12 11.11 -8.11
CA GLY A 31 -28.15 10.13 -8.48
C GLY A 31 -28.36 9.05 -7.43
N PHE A 32 -27.26 8.57 -6.80
CA PHE A 32 -27.38 7.62 -5.68
C PHE A 32 -27.91 8.28 -4.42
N ASP A 33 -27.54 9.53 -4.12
CA ASP A 33 -28.13 10.30 -3.02
C ASP A 33 -29.64 10.50 -3.19
N ALA A 34 -30.12 10.59 -4.44
CA ALA A 34 -31.55 10.61 -4.76
C ALA A 34 -32.22 9.23 -4.65
N ARG A 35 -31.51 8.19 -4.20
CA ARG A 35 -31.99 6.82 -4.06
C ARG A 35 -32.53 6.24 -5.36
N THR A 36 -31.75 6.34 -6.40
CA THR A 36 -32.10 5.78 -7.71
C THR A 36 -32.47 4.31 -7.63
N LYS A 37 -33.52 3.92 -8.35
CA LYS A 37 -34.04 2.54 -8.35
C LYS A 37 -33.31 1.65 -9.36
N THR A 38 -32.86 2.23 -10.48
CA THR A 38 -32.25 1.49 -11.61
C THR A 38 -30.77 1.73 -11.77
N GLY A 39 -30.17 2.60 -10.95
CA GLY A 39 -28.80 3.10 -11.09
C GLY A 39 -28.75 4.42 -11.84
N VAL A 40 -27.56 4.79 -12.28
CA VAL A 40 -27.29 6.04 -13.00
C VAL A 40 -26.83 5.72 -14.41
N ASP A 41 -27.46 6.37 -15.41
CA ASP A 41 -27.09 6.28 -16.81
C ASP A 41 -26.34 7.54 -17.24
N VAL A 42 -25.17 7.35 -17.87
CA VAL A 42 -24.37 8.40 -18.50
C VAL A 42 -24.39 8.20 -20.01
N ARG A 43 -24.92 9.15 -20.75
CA ARG A 43 -25.06 9.09 -22.22
C ARG A 43 -24.28 10.20 -22.87
N PHE A 44 -23.51 9.84 -23.86
CA PHE A 44 -22.81 10.73 -24.75
C PHE A 44 -23.51 10.67 -26.13
N ASP A 45 -24.19 11.72 -26.50
CA ASP A 45 -24.78 11.88 -27.81
C ASP A 45 -23.97 12.93 -28.57
N VAL A 46 -23.26 12.50 -29.62
CA VAL A 46 -22.36 13.34 -30.40
C VAL A 46 -22.58 13.06 -31.89
N VAL A 47 -23.02 14.08 -32.63
CA VAL A 47 -23.18 14.04 -34.09
C VAL A 47 -21.90 14.51 -34.77
N LEU A 48 -21.36 15.64 -34.34
CA LEU A 48 -20.13 16.24 -34.89
C LEU A 48 -19.15 16.50 -33.71
N PRO A 49 -18.02 15.77 -33.62
CA PRO A 49 -17.05 15.99 -32.57
C PRO A 49 -16.54 17.43 -32.53
N ARG A 50 -16.27 17.98 -31.35
CA ARG A 50 -15.82 19.37 -31.16
C ARG A 50 -14.60 19.72 -32.03
N ARG A 51 -13.62 18.82 -32.13
CA ARG A 51 -12.44 19.02 -32.96
C ARG A 51 -12.78 19.22 -34.41
N ASP A 52 -13.68 18.40 -34.93
CA ASP A 52 -14.10 18.49 -36.32
C ASP A 52 -14.97 19.73 -36.55
N TYR A 53 -15.83 20.07 -35.60
CA TYR A 53 -16.59 21.33 -35.62
C TYR A 53 -15.66 22.55 -35.69
N LEU A 54 -14.63 22.64 -34.81
CA LEU A 54 -13.71 23.77 -34.84
C LEU A 54 -12.88 23.82 -36.12
N ARG A 55 -12.45 22.68 -36.63
CA ARG A 55 -11.76 22.59 -37.92
C ARG A 55 -12.63 23.08 -39.05
N LEU A 56 -13.85 22.56 -39.17
CA LEU A 56 -14.79 22.98 -40.18
C LEU A 56 -15.15 24.46 -40.06
N HIS A 57 -15.38 24.97 -38.85
CA HIS A 57 -15.64 26.38 -38.62
C HIS A 57 -14.52 27.26 -39.20
N ASN A 58 -13.27 26.92 -38.94
CA ASN A 58 -12.11 27.67 -39.43
C ASN A 58 -11.93 27.56 -40.94
N GLU A 59 -12.15 26.37 -41.52
CA GLU A 59 -12.06 26.13 -42.96
C GLU A 59 -13.17 26.84 -43.73
N LEU A 60 -14.37 26.90 -43.17
CA LEU A 60 -15.54 27.46 -43.84
C LEU A 60 -15.65 28.99 -43.75
N VAL A 61 -15.00 29.65 -42.81
CA VAL A 61 -14.95 31.11 -42.66
C VAL A 61 -14.49 31.78 -43.98
N GLU A 62 -13.58 31.16 -44.72
CA GLU A 62 -13.04 31.68 -45.97
C GLU A 62 -13.78 31.16 -47.22
N SER A 63 -14.87 30.43 -47.07
CA SER A 63 -15.64 29.84 -48.18
C SER A 63 -16.81 30.73 -48.59
N ASP A 64 -17.02 30.85 -49.88
CA ASP A 64 -18.19 31.57 -50.46
C ASP A 64 -19.33 30.61 -50.91
N ASP A 65 -19.05 29.31 -50.98
CA ASP A 65 -20.01 28.30 -51.47
C ASP A 65 -20.71 27.61 -50.26
N VAL A 66 -21.87 28.10 -49.91
CA VAL A 66 -22.70 27.54 -48.83
C VAL A 66 -23.23 26.13 -49.16
N VAL A 67 -23.41 25.75 -50.41
CA VAL A 67 -23.91 24.43 -50.76
C VAL A 67 -22.83 23.39 -50.58
N ALA A 68 -21.63 23.64 -51.07
CA ALA A 68 -20.47 22.77 -50.85
C ALA A 68 -20.15 22.67 -49.36
N ALA A 69 -20.20 23.80 -48.63
CA ALA A 69 -19.95 23.86 -47.20
C ALA A 69 -20.92 22.96 -46.41
N LYS A 70 -22.22 23.00 -46.70
CA LYS A 70 -23.21 22.12 -46.06
C LYS A 70 -22.90 20.64 -46.27
N GLU A 71 -22.55 20.25 -47.50
CA GLU A 71 -22.22 18.85 -47.79
C GLU A 71 -20.94 18.38 -47.05
N ILE A 72 -19.94 19.24 -46.98
CA ILE A 72 -18.73 18.95 -46.19
C ILE A 72 -19.09 18.69 -44.72
N VAL A 73 -19.94 19.52 -44.12
CA VAL A 73 -20.39 19.34 -42.74
C VAL A 73 -21.12 18.02 -42.57
N LYS A 74 -22.09 17.70 -43.44
CA LYS A 74 -22.88 16.46 -43.36
C LYS A 74 -22.04 15.20 -43.52
N THR A 75 -21.05 15.22 -44.42
CA THR A 75 -20.13 14.09 -44.61
C THR A 75 -19.19 13.85 -43.43
N THR A 76 -19.03 14.83 -42.52
CA THR A 76 -18.21 14.74 -41.36
C THR A 76 -18.97 14.18 -40.12
N PHE A 77 -20.28 14.04 -40.21
CA PHE A 77 -21.08 13.48 -39.11
C PHE A 77 -20.61 12.08 -38.76
N LEU A 78 -20.61 11.77 -37.47
CA LEU A 78 -20.30 10.43 -37.01
C LEU A 78 -21.32 9.40 -37.51
N PRO A 79 -20.88 8.34 -38.18
CA PRO A 79 -21.77 7.33 -38.76
C PRO A 79 -22.62 6.60 -37.72
N ASN A 80 -22.11 6.49 -36.49
CA ASN A 80 -22.79 5.84 -35.35
C ASN A 80 -23.71 6.78 -34.55
N ALA A 81 -23.80 8.07 -34.90
CA ALA A 81 -24.81 8.96 -34.35
C ALA A 81 -26.22 8.53 -34.82
N SER A 82 -27.24 8.74 -33.98
CA SER A 82 -28.60 8.35 -34.30
C SER A 82 -29.07 9.05 -35.58
N ALA A 83 -29.84 8.35 -36.42
CA ALA A 83 -30.38 8.93 -37.67
C ALA A 83 -31.17 10.20 -37.39
N SER A 84 -32.03 10.19 -36.37
CA SER A 84 -32.81 11.35 -35.95
C SER A 84 -31.95 12.56 -35.58
N ALA A 85 -30.81 12.34 -34.86
CA ALA A 85 -29.93 13.44 -34.51
C ALA A 85 -29.15 13.98 -35.71
N ARG A 86 -28.68 13.12 -36.61
CA ARG A 86 -28.04 13.53 -37.87
C ARG A 86 -28.98 14.29 -38.78
N ASP A 87 -30.20 13.76 -38.97
CA ASP A 87 -31.23 14.41 -39.80
C ASP A 87 -31.64 15.76 -39.20
N GLY A 88 -31.79 15.82 -37.88
CA GLY A 88 -32.12 17.06 -37.21
C GLY A 88 -30.99 18.10 -37.28
N TYR A 89 -29.72 17.67 -37.17
CA TYR A 89 -28.57 18.57 -37.37
C TYR A 89 -28.50 19.05 -38.82
N ALA A 90 -28.64 18.13 -39.78
CA ALA A 90 -28.67 18.45 -41.20
C ALA A 90 -29.79 19.44 -41.57
N ALA A 91 -31.01 19.18 -41.11
CA ALA A 91 -32.17 20.05 -41.35
C ALA A 91 -31.90 21.48 -40.82
N MET A 92 -31.27 21.60 -39.65
CA MET A 92 -30.95 22.89 -39.06
C MET A 92 -29.96 23.70 -39.90
N ILE A 93 -28.92 23.06 -40.45
CA ILE A 93 -27.91 23.73 -41.27
C ILE A 93 -28.42 23.97 -42.71
N ASP A 94 -29.41 23.19 -43.18
CA ASP A 94 -30.01 23.37 -44.53
C ASP A 94 -30.75 24.69 -44.69
N ASP A 95 -31.21 25.27 -43.59
CA ASP A 95 -31.88 26.58 -43.60
C ASP A 95 -30.95 27.73 -43.95
N ALA A 96 -29.62 27.56 -43.85
CA ALA A 96 -28.64 28.59 -44.15
C ALA A 96 -28.65 29.02 -45.61
N ARG A 97 -28.62 30.31 -45.87
CA ARG A 97 -28.55 30.92 -47.21
C ARG A 97 -27.16 31.49 -47.55
N ALA A 98 -26.31 31.68 -46.52
CA ALA A 98 -24.96 32.15 -46.62
C ALA A 98 -24.04 31.39 -45.63
N VAL A 99 -22.72 31.43 -45.81
CA VAL A 99 -21.77 30.73 -44.96
C VAL A 99 -21.78 31.26 -43.52
N ASP A 100 -21.92 32.58 -43.33
CA ASP A 100 -22.04 33.15 -41.97
C ASP A 100 -23.27 32.63 -41.21
N GLU A 101 -24.40 32.49 -41.93
CA GLU A 101 -25.63 31.91 -41.39
C GLU A 101 -25.42 30.39 -41.09
N LEU A 102 -24.70 29.68 -41.95
CA LEU A 102 -24.35 28.28 -41.75
C LEU A 102 -23.53 28.11 -40.46
N LEU A 103 -22.51 28.94 -40.24
CA LEU A 103 -21.68 28.88 -39.03
C LEU A 103 -22.51 29.13 -37.76
N GLN A 104 -23.44 30.09 -37.80
CA GLN A 104 -24.36 30.34 -36.68
C GLN A 104 -25.32 29.16 -36.43
N LEU A 105 -25.85 28.54 -37.48
CA LEU A 105 -26.73 27.38 -37.38
C LEU A 105 -25.96 26.15 -36.93
N MET A 106 -24.71 25.97 -37.39
CA MET A 106 -23.81 24.93 -36.87
C MET A 106 -23.58 25.06 -35.37
N ALA A 107 -23.34 26.27 -34.85
CA ALA A 107 -23.16 26.49 -33.41
C ALA A 107 -24.45 26.12 -32.63
N LYS A 108 -25.62 26.49 -33.13
CA LYS A 108 -26.90 26.11 -32.54
C LYS A 108 -27.15 24.59 -32.61
N ALA A 109 -26.84 23.97 -33.75
CA ALA A 109 -26.96 22.54 -33.93
C ALA A 109 -25.98 21.77 -33.03
N GLN A 110 -24.76 22.27 -32.86
CA GLN A 110 -23.75 21.73 -31.95
C GLN A 110 -24.30 21.68 -30.51
N SER A 111 -24.89 22.77 -30.05
CA SER A 111 -25.49 22.84 -28.69
C SER A 111 -26.70 21.90 -28.55
N ARG A 112 -27.46 21.66 -29.60
CA ARG A 112 -28.70 20.90 -29.56
C ARG A 112 -28.49 19.40 -29.69
N PHE A 113 -27.52 18.96 -30.51
CA PHE A 113 -27.35 17.55 -30.90
C PHE A 113 -26.07 16.90 -30.33
N ASN A 114 -25.24 17.69 -29.64
CA ASN A 114 -24.11 17.14 -28.93
C ASN A 114 -24.30 17.43 -27.43
N SER A 115 -24.43 16.37 -26.64
CA SER A 115 -24.70 16.48 -25.24
C SER A 115 -24.14 15.30 -24.43
N ILE A 116 -23.94 15.56 -23.17
CA ILE A 116 -23.73 14.53 -22.15
C ILE A 116 -24.95 14.57 -21.23
N THR A 117 -25.60 13.42 -21.05
CA THR A 117 -26.75 13.29 -20.15
C THR A 117 -26.42 12.35 -19.03
N VAL A 118 -26.56 12.80 -17.77
CA VAL A 118 -26.49 11.98 -16.56
C VAL A 118 -27.90 11.89 -15.99
N SER A 119 -28.45 10.68 -15.90
CA SER A 119 -29.83 10.48 -15.47
C SER A 119 -29.98 9.41 -14.43
N ASP A 120 -30.92 9.63 -13.51
CA ASP A 120 -31.31 8.72 -12.44
C ASP A 120 -32.85 8.57 -12.39
N THR A 121 -33.28 7.53 -11.67
CA THR A 121 -34.69 7.26 -11.38
C THR A 121 -34.99 7.37 -9.88
N GLY A 122 -34.36 8.34 -9.24
CA GLY A 122 -34.51 8.61 -7.82
C GLY A 122 -35.76 9.38 -7.45
N SER A 123 -35.70 10.10 -6.33
CA SER A 123 -36.82 10.87 -5.81
C SER A 123 -37.23 12.05 -6.69
N GLY A 124 -36.34 12.56 -7.53
CA GLY A 124 -36.53 13.81 -8.26
C GLY A 124 -36.60 15.04 -7.35
N MET A 125 -36.84 16.21 -7.96
CA MET A 125 -36.92 17.49 -7.25
C MET A 125 -38.21 18.21 -7.66
N SER A 126 -38.88 18.81 -6.67
CA SER A 126 -39.95 19.77 -6.93
C SER A 126 -39.36 21.09 -7.43
N ARG A 127 -40.21 21.99 -7.92
CA ARG A 127 -39.79 23.34 -8.31
C ARG A 127 -39.13 24.10 -7.14
N GLU A 128 -39.74 24.02 -5.97
CA GLU A 128 -39.21 24.64 -4.76
C GLU A 128 -37.86 24.02 -4.36
N ALA A 129 -37.70 22.71 -4.52
CA ALA A 129 -36.43 22.05 -4.24
C ALA A 129 -35.32 22.48 -5.23
N LEU A 130 -35.65 22.75 -6.49
CA LEU A 130 -34.72 23.36 -7.44
C LEU A 130 -34.27 24.75 -6.98
N GLU A 131 -35.21 25.61 -6.53
CA GLU A 131 -34.89 26.95 -6.05
C GLU A 131 -34.09 26.91 -4.74
N GLN A 132 -34.55 26.18 -3.75
CA GLN A 132 -34.03 26.24 -2.38
C GLN A 132 -32.81 25.34 -2.14
N ASN A 133 -32.65 24.26 -2.91
CA ASN A 133 -31.59 23.29 -2.73
C ASN A 133 -30.63 23.23 -3.90
N PHE A 134 -31.11 23.24 -5.15
CA PHE A 134 -30.24 23.09 -6.32
C PHE A 134 -29.50 24.39 -6.65
N LEU A 135 -30.16 25.55 -6.57
CA LEU A 135 -29.55 26.84 -6.88
C LEU A 135 -28.76 27.46 -5.69
N VAL A 136 -28.93 26.93 -4.48
CA VAL A 136 -28.20 27.44 -3.30
C VAL A 136 -26.90 26.71 -3.11
N ILE A 137 -25.77 27.38 -3.30
CA ILE A 137 -24.43 26.84 -3.13
C ILE A 137 -24.11 26.76 -1.62
N GLY A 138 -23.61 25.63 -1.14
CA GLY A 138 -23.18 25.45 0.23
C GLY A 138 -24.32 25.23 1.24
N THR A 139 -25.43 24.59 0.81
CA THR A 139 -26.54 24.28 1.72
C THR A 139 -26.12 23.33 2.84
N ALA A 140 -26.45 23.69 4.09
CA ALA A 140 -26.20 22.85 5.27
C ALA A 140 -27.23 21.74 5.46
N SER A 141 -28.22 21.58 4.59
CA SER A 141 -29.31 20.62 4.76
C SER A 141 -28.84 19.18 4.82
N ARG A 142 -27.94 18.77 3.90
CA ARG A 142 -27.35 17.44 3.88
C ARG A 142 -26.43 17.19 5.08
N LYS A 143 -25.63 18.18 5.45
CA LYS A 143 -24.78 18.08 6.63
C LYS A 143 -25.61 17.88 7.89
N LYS A 144 -26.69 18.64 8.08
CA LYS A 144 -27.59 18.48 9.22
C LYS A 144 -28.24 17.11 9.26
N ALA A 145 -28.57 16.51 8.11
CA ALA A 145 -29.14 15.17 8.03
C ALA A 145 -28.10 14.10 8.40
N VAL A 146 -26.84 14.26 7.96
CA VAL A 146 -25.74 13.39 8.35
C VAL A 146 -25.45 13.51 9.84
N ASP A 147 -25.36 14.73 10.37
CA ASP A 147 -25.13 14.97 11.80
C ASP A 147 -26.27 14.37 12.66
N ALA A 148 -27.51 14.44 12.16
CA ALA A 148 -28.65 13.81 12.83
C ALA A 148 -28.63 12.26 12.76
N ALA A 149 -28.13 11.69 11.68
CA ALA A 149 -27.92 10.24 11.55
C ALA A 149 -26.82 9.77 12.50
N LEU A 150 -25.70 10.49 12.56
CA LEU A 150 -24.62 10.25 13.53
C LEU A 150 -25.13 10.30 14.97
N ALA A 151 -25.95 11.31 15.32
CA ALA A 151 -26.50 11.46 16.65
C ALA A 151 -27.47 10.34 17.04
N ARG A 152 -28.09 9.66 16.05
CA ARG A 152 -28.96 8.48 16.28
C ARG A 152 -28.19 7.16 16.29
N GLY A 153 -26.91 7.17 15.88
CA GLY A 153 -26.11 5.96 15.72
C GLY A 153 -26.49 5.13 14.47
N ASP A 154 -27.02 5.78 13.42
CA ASP A 154 -27.36 5.10 12.18
C ASP A 154 -26.08 4.58 11.51
N GLU A 155 -26.05 3.30 11.14
CA GLU A 155 -24.88 2.68 10.48
C GLU A 155 -24.68 3.19 9.05
N GLU A 156 -25.78 3.52 8.36
CA GLU A 156 -25.75 4.01 6.98
C GLU A 156 -25.88 5.53 6.91
N THR A 157 -25.05 6.15 6.07
CA THR A 157 -25.17 7.58 5.80
C THR A 157 -26.41 7.89 4.97
N PRO A 158 -27.20 8.91 5.33
CA PRO A 158 -28.38 9.29 4.54
C PRO A 158 -27.98 9.94 3.19
N TYR A 159 -26.76 10.49 3.08
CA TYR A 159 -26.22 11.14 1.88
C TYR A 159 -24.72 10.91 1.72
N LEU A 160 -24.31 10.67 0.49
CA LEU A 160 -22.91 10.54 0.09
C LEU A 160 -22.21 11.92 -0.06
N GLY A 161 -22.95 12.95 -0.45
CA GLY A 161 -22.48 14.33 -0.65
C GLY A 161 -22.81 15.26 0.50
N GLU A 162 -21.82 16.05 0.94
CA GLU A 162 -22.00 17.00 2.06
C GLU A 162 -22.13 18.47 1.63
N LYS A 163 -21.29 18.87 0.66
CA LYS A 163 -20.93 20.29 0.47
C LYS A 163 -21.88 21.07 -0.43
N GLY A 164 -22.79 20.43 -1.13
CA GLY A 164 -23.73 21.10 -2.03
C GLY A 164 -23.09 21.81 -3.23
N ILE A 165 -21.86 21.47 -3.57
CA ILE A 165 -21.09 22.03 -4.68
C ILE A 165 -21.03 21.13 -5.90
N GLY A 166 -21.41 19.86 -5.81
CA GLY A 166 -21.37 18.87 -6.88
C GLY A 166 -22.19 19.26 -8.13
N ARG A 167 -23.14 20.23 -8.00
CA ARG A 167 -23.89 20.79 -9.15
C ARG A 167 -23.03 21.66 -10.05
N LEU A 168 -21.95 22.23 -9.51
CA LEU A 168 -21.00 23.02 -10.30
C LEU A 168 -20.11 22.12 -11.16
N SER A 169 -20.09 20.81 -10.92
CA SER A 169 -19.29 19.87 -11.71
C SER A 169 -19.67 19.88 -13.18
N ALA A 170 -20.94 20.14 -13.50
CA ALA A 170 -21.41 20.21 -14.89
C ALA A 170 -20.70 21.30 -15.72
N MET A 171 -20.23 22.38 -15.07
CA MET A 171 -19.49 23.46 -15.75
C MET A 171 -18.19 22.98 -16.38
N ARG A 172 -17.56 21.98 -15.80
CA ARG A 172 -16.33 21.38 -16.33
C ARG A 172 -16.56 20.68 -17.67
N LEU A 173 -17.76 20.11 -17.87
CA LEU A 173 -18.09 19.29 -19.01
C LEU A 173 -18.70 20.10 -20.18
N GLY A 174 -19.36 21.21 -19.90
CA GLY A 174 -19.96 22.05 -20.92
C GLY A 174 -20.50 23.38 -20.42
N GLU A 175 -20.73 24.33 -21.31
CA GLU A 175 -21.12 25.70 -21.03
C GLU A 175 -22.61 25.87 -20.73
N ARG A 176 -23.45 24.87 -21.10
CA ARG A 176 -24.88 24.87 -20.85
C ARG A 176 -25.31 23.67 -20.04
N LEU A 177 -26.11 23.93 -19.03
CA LEU A 177 -26.73 22.94 -18.16
C LEU A 177 -28.24 23.03 -18.27
N ARG A 178 -28.89 21.89 -18.52
CA ARG A 178 -30.35 21.74 -18.45
C ARG A 178 -30.67 20.61 -17.48
N VAL A 179 -31.48 20.88 -16.47
CA VAL A 179 -31.95 19.91 -15.49
C VAL A 179 -33.44 19.68 -15.74
N GLU A 180 -33.79 18.43 -16.01
CA GLU A 180 -35.14 17.96 -16.11
C GLU A 180 -35.43 16.98 -14.97
N THR A 181 -36.37 17.30 -14.10
CA THR A 181 -36.62 16.48 -12.90
C THR A 181 -38.09 16.48 -12.55
N ALA A 182 -38.54 15.42 -11.93
CA ALA A 182 -39.89 15.35 -11.38
C ALA A 182 -39.98 14.38 -10.19
N GLN A 183 -40.82 14.72 -9.24
CA GLN A 183 -41.21 13.81 -8.17
C GLN A 183 -42.37 12.92 -8.64
N VAL A 184 -42.65 11.84 -7.90
CA VAL A 184 -43.75 10.89 -8.24
C VAL A 184 -45.08 11.61 -8.41
N ASN A 185 -45.39 12.60 -7.56
CA ASN A 185 -46.68 13.31 -7.52
C ASN A 185 -46.73 14.52 -8.48
N ASP A 186 -45.67 14.87 -9.16
CA ASP A 186 -45.68 15.99 -10.12
C ASP A 186 -46.43 15.60 -11.38
N GLY A 187 -47.23 16.52 -11.91
CA GLY A 187 -47.97 16.31 -13.17
C GLY A 187 -47.05 16.46 -14.42
N ASN A 188 -46.11 17.35 -14.35
CA ASN A 188 -45.13 17.66 -15.41
C ASN A 188 -43.72 17.59 -14.88
N MET A 189 -42.77 17.64 -15.83
CA MET A 189 -41.36 17.84 -15.50
C MET A 189 -41.11 19.27 -14.97
N ASN A 190 -40.21 19.44 -14.04
CA ASN A 190 -39.63 20.70 -13.65
C ASN A 190 -38.35 20.91 -14.45
N LEU A 191 -38.15 22.10 -14.99
CA LEU A 191 -37.07 22.42 -15.91
C LEU A 191 -36.25 23.59 -15.35
N LEU A 192 -34.93 23.45 -15.34
CA LEU A 192 -33.99 24.51 -15.01
C LEU A 192 -32.94 24.57 -16.14
N GLU A 193 -32.64 25.75 -16.62
CA GLU A 193 -31.56 25.97 -17.60
C GLU A 193 -30.58 27.00 -17.08
N ILE A 194 -29.27 26.72 -17.25
CA ILE A 194 -28.19 27.63 -16.89
C ILE A 194 -27.24 27.71 -18.07
N ASP A 195 -26.95 28.91 -18.54
CA ASP A 195 -25.88 29.22 -19.49
C ASP A 195 -24.74 29.87 -18.71
N TRP A 196 -23.64 29.13 -18.54
CA TRP A 196 -22.52 29.59 -17.71
C TRP A 196 -21.80 30.79 -18.28
N ARG A 197 -21.90 31.06 -19.61
CA ARG A 197 -21.33 32.25 -20.24
C ARG A 197 -21.94 33.55 -19.72
N ALA A 198 -23.18 33.48 -19.22
CA ALA A 198 -23.80 34.64 -18.59
C ALA A 198 -23.10 35.04 -17.25
N PHE A 199 -22.29 34.13 -16.68
CA PHE A 199 -21.54 34.38 -15.45
C PHE A 199 -20.13 34.90 -15.72
N GLU A 200 -19.68 34.99 -16.98
CA GLU A 200 -18.34 35.49 -17.33
C GLU A 200 -18.20 37.01 -17.16
N ASP A 201 -19.31 37.73 -17.12
CA ASP A 201 -19.31 39.15 -16.93
C ASP A 201 -18.75 39.52 -15.54
N VAL A 202 -17.62 40.22 -15.53
CA VAL A 202 -16.88 40.60 -14.34
C VAL A 202 -17.66 41.56 -13.43
N GLU A 203 -18.56 42.39 -14.01
CA GLU A 203 -19.33 43.39 -13.30
C GLU A 203 -20.70 42.85 -12.85
N ALA A 204 -21.19 41.79 -13.42
CA ALA A 204 -22.50 41.21 -13.11
C ALA A 204 -22.51 40.64 -11.67
N MET A 205 -23.51 41.02 -10.90
CA MET A 205 -23.77 40.39 -9.61
C MET A 205 -24.57 39.13 -9.76
N LEU A 206 -24.34 38.12 -8.89
CA LEU A 206 -25.00 36.85 -8.97
C LEU A 206 -26.53 36.93 -8.97
N ASP A 207 -27.09 37.88 -8.22
CA ASP A 207 -28.52 38.13 -8.12
C ASP A 207 -29.13 38.79 -9.38
N GLN A 208 -28.31 39.22 -10.34
CA GLN A 208 -28.72 39.81 -11.61
C GLN A 208 -28.81 38.77 -12.74
N ILE A 209 -28.25 37.56 -12.54
CA ILE A 209 -28.36 36.52 -13.56
C ILE A 209 -29.69 35.78 -13.37
N PRO A 210 -30.61 35.88 -14.35
CA PRO A 210 -31.94 35.26 -14.23
C PRO A 210 -31.84 33.74 -14.46
N VAL A 211 -31.85 32.97 -13.37
CA VAL A 211 -31.95 31.52 -13.42
C VAL A 211 -33.14 31.09 -12.60
N GLU A 212 -34.22 30.73 -13.25
CA GLU A 212 -35.48 30.36 -12.59
C GLU A 212 -35.99 29.00 -13.07
N PRO A 213 -36.40 28.07 -12.17
CA PRO A 213 -37.05 26.88 -12.53
C PRO A 213 -38.45 27.16 -13.17
N ARG A 214 -38.77 26.41 -14.21
CA ARG A 214 -40.06 26.50 -14.93
C ARG A 214 -40.71 25.12 -15.10
N ILE A 215 -41.99 25.11 -15.42
CA ILE A 215 -42.73 23.90 -15.77
C ILE A 215 -42.27 23.45 -17.15
N GLY A 216 -41.81 22.23 -17.26
CA GLY A 216 -41.40 21.62 -18.52
C GLY A 216 -42.52 20.80 -19.16
N GLY A 217 -42.14 19.85 -20.02
CA GLY A 217 -43.07 18.95 -20.73
C GLY A 217 -43.71 17.89 -19.80
N PRO A 218 -44.59 17.05 -20.39
CA PRO A 218 -45.18 15.94 -19.64
C PRO A 218 -44.12 14.92 -19.22
N LYS A 219 -44.37 14.25 -18.10
CA LYS A 219 -43.50 13.14 -17.62
C LYS A 219 -43.53 11.97 -18.61
N PRO A 220 -42.43 11.19 -18.73
CA PRO A 220 -42.41 9.99 -19.58
C PRO A 220 -43.49 8.99 -19.22
N LEU A 221 -43.77 8.82 -17.90
CA LEU A 221 -44.86 8.05 -17.34
C LEU A 221 -45.43 8.80 -16.14
N PRO A 222 -46.72 8.66 -15.82
CA PRO A 222 -47.35 9.35 -14.66
C PRO A 222 -46.64 9.04 -13.33
N THR A 223 -46.17 7.80 -13.17
CA THR A 223 -45.47 7.32 -11.95
C THR A 223 -43.96 7.56 -11.99
N TRP A 224 -43.44 8.14 -13.05
CA TRP A 224 -42.00 8.36 -13.18
C TRP A 224 -41.54 9.43 -12.20
N SER A 225 -40.37 9.19 -11.60
CA SER A 225 -39.59 10.16 -10.81
C SER A 225 -38.11 10.01 -11.13
N GLY A 226 -37.36 11.08 -11.00
CA GLY A 226 -35.92 11.09 -11.24
C GLY A 226 -35.42 12.44 -11.71
N THR A 227 -34.16 12.45 -12.11
CA THR A 227 -33.47 13.65 -12.62
C THR A 227 -32.65 13.29 -13.85
N SER A 228 -32.69 14.16 -14.86
CA SER A 228 -31.80 14.14 -16.02
C SER A 228 -31.05 15.46 -16.08
N ILE A 229 -29.73 15.39 -15.97
CA ILE A 229 -28.81 16.50 -16.12
C ILE A 229 -28.23 16.44 -17.54
N ILE A 230 -28.57 17.38 -18.37
CA ILE A 230 -28.16 17.46 -19.77
C ILE A 230 -27.16 18.60 -19.90
N ILE A 231 -25.96 18.29 -20.36
CA ILE A 231 -24.85 19.22 -20.54
C ILE A 231 -24.58 19.34 -22.01
N SER A 232 -24.62 20.56 -22.54
CA SER A 232 -24.33 20.88 -23.92
C SER A 232 -23.32 22.02 -24.06
N ASP A 233 -22.99 22.40 -25.29
CA ASP A 233 -21.83 23.24 -25.59
C ASP A 233 -20.56 22.69 -24.90
N LEU A 234 -20.27 21.41 -25.25
CA LEU A 234 -19.22 20.62 -24.61
C LEU A 234 -17.85 21.29 -24.73
N THR A 235 -17.13 21.40 -23.59
CA THR A 235 -15.81 22.06 -23.51
C THR A 235 -14.70 21.21 -24.09
N GLU A 236 -14.85 19.89 -24.01
CA GLU A 236 -13.86 18.90 -24.40
C GLU A 236 -14.24 18.16 -25.69
N ASN A 237 -13.23 17.56 -26.33
CA ASN A 237 -13.45 16.73 -27.52
C ASN A 237 -13.78 15.29 -27.10
N TRP A 238 -15.05 14.96 -27.06
CA TRP A 238 -15.54 13.64 -26.75
C TRP A 238 -15.51 12.74 -27.99
N THR A 239 -14.90 11.57 -27.85
CA THR A 239 -14.83 10.52 -28.87
C THR A 239 -15.20 9.19 -28.23
N GLU A 240 -15.65 8.23 -29.03
CA GLU A 240 -15.96 6.88 -28.56
C GLU A 240 -14.76 6.25 -27.85
N LYS A 241 -13.55 6.44 -28.39
CA LYS A 241 -12.33 5.92 -27.77
C LYS A 241 -12.12 6.51 -26.38
N ARG A 242 -12.21 7.84 -26.21
CA ARG A 242 -12.06 8.50 -24.91
C ARG A 242 -13.06 7.98 -23.88
N VAL A 243 -14.33 7.82 -24.31
CA VAL A 243 -15.39 7.31 -23.41
C VAL A 243 -15.16 5.85 -23.05
N ARG A 244 -14.64 5.02 -23.98
CA ARG A 244 -14.24 3.63 -23.70
C ARG A 244 -13.06 3.59 -22.73
N ASP A 245 -12.04 4.38 -22.96
CA ASP A 245 -10.87 4.46 -22.07
C ASP A 245 -11.30 4.88 -20.65
N MET A 246 -12.17 5.90 -20.54
CA MET A 246 -12.74 6.30 -19.23
C MET A 246 -13.58 5.18 -18.58
N ALA A 247 -14.40 4.46 -19.36
CA ALA A 247 -15.19 3.35 -18.84
C ALA A 247 -14.27 2.25 -18.27
N GLU A 248 -13.19 2.02 -18.98
CA GLU A 248 -12.23 0.97 -18.68
C GLU A 248 -11.31 1.25 -17.49
N TYR A 249 -10.86 2.50 -17.34
CA TYR A 249 -9.88 2.85 -16.31
C TYR A 249 -10.51 3.59 -15.12
N GLU A 250 -11.47 4.47 -15.36
CA GLU A 250 -12.00 5.37 -14.35
C GLU A 250 -13.33 4.88 -13.77
N PHE A 251 -14.33 4.66 -14.63
CA PHE A 251 -15.64 4.21 -14.17
C PHE A 251 -15.62 2.81 -13.58
N ALA A 252 -14.70 1.95 -14.03
CA ALA A 252 -14.51 0.62 -13.47
C ALA A 252 -14.10 0.65 -11.99
N ARG A 253 -13.46 1.73 -11.57
CA ARG A 253 -12.94 1.94 -10.19
C ARG A 253 -13.76 2.95 -9.40
N LEU A 254 -14.83 3.49 -9.97
CA LEU A 254 -15.67 4.51 -9.33
C LEU A 254 -16.36 3.97 -8.07
N THR A 255 -16.77 2.72 -8.13
CA THR A 255 -17.34 1.96 -7.02
C THR A 255 -16.44 0.79 -6.68
N ASP A 256 -16.52 0.29 -5.44
CA ASP A 256 -15.67 -0.79 -4.97
C ASP A 256 -15.68 -2.00 -5.93
N PRO A 257 -14.56 -2.29 -6.63
CA PRO A 257 -14.49 -3.37 -7.61
C PRO A 257 -14.48 -4.77 -6.97
N PHE A 258 -14.23 -4.86 -5.66
CA PHE A 258 -14.24 -6.12 -4.90
C PHE A 258 -15.65 -6.45 -4.35
N ALA A 259 -16.58 -5.51 -4.43
CA ALA A 259 -17.95 -5.76 -3.96
C ALA A 259 -18.68 -6.69 -4.91
N ASP A 260 -19.59 -7.50 -4.34
CA ASP A 260 -20.44 -8.38 -5.10
C ASP A 260 -21.28 -7.61 -6.14
N ALA A 261 -21.44 -8.19 -7.32
CA ALA A 261 -22.18 -7.57 -8.43
C ALA A 261 -23.63 -7.19 -8.04
N ALA A 262 -24.23 -7.91 -7.11
CA ALA A 262 -25.60 -7.64 -6.63
C ALA A 262 -25.70 -6.41 -5.72
N THR A 263 -24.62 -6.08 -4.99
CA THR A 263 -24.58 -4.97 -4.02
C THR A 263 -23.91 -3.73 -4.61
N ARG A 264 -23.29 -3.85 -5.76
CA ARG A 264 -22.53 -2.79 -6.41
C ARG A 264 -23.45 -1.73 -6.99
N PRO A 265 -23.21 -0.42 -6.75
CA PRO A 265 -23.97 0.65 -7.38
C PRO A 265 -23.90 0.54 -8.91
N ARG A 266 -25.06 0.52 -9.57
CA ARG A 266 -25.14 0.35 -11.01
C ARG A 266 -24.92 1.67 -11.73
N VAL A 267 -23.88 1.71 -12.57
CA VAL A 267 -23.64 2.79 -13.54
C VAL A 267 -23.65 2.19 -14.95
N ALA A 268 -24.32 2.84 -15.88
CA ALA A 268 -24.32 2.44 -17.29
C ALA A 268 -23.82 3.61 -18.15
N ILE A 269 -23.00 3.31 -19.16
CA ILE A 269 -22.42 4.29 -20.07
C ILE A 269 -22.88 3.97 -21.48
N HIS A 270 -23.28 5.01 -22.21
CA HIS A 270 -23.70 4.89 -23.60
C HIS A 270 -23.00 5.93 -24.47
N TRP A 271 -22.58 5.51 -25.64
CA TRP A 271 -22.10 6.35 -26.73
C TRP A 271 -23.01 6.25 -27.92
N ASN A 272 -23.67 7.35 -28.31
CA ASN A 272 -24.64 7.38 -29.41
C ASN A 272 -25.65 6.22 -29.34
N GLY A 273 -26.19 5.98 -28.14
CA GLY A 273 -27.16 4.91 -27.90
C GLY A 273 -26.58 3.52 -27.73
N GLN A 274 -25.31 3.28 -28.05
CA GLN A 274 -24.66 2.00 -27.85
C GLN A 274 -24.06 1.93 -26.43
N ARG A 275 -24.37 0.84 -25.74
CA ARG A 275 -23.84 0.60 -24.38
C ARG A 275 -22.34 0.29 -24.43
N ILE A 276 -21.57 0.99 -23.64
CA ILE A 276 -20.14 0.71 -23.38
C ILE A 276 -20.03 -0.14 -22.11
N ALA A 277 -19.32 -1.25 -22.21
CA ALA A 277 -19.11 -2.14 -21.09
C ALA A 277 -18.10 -1.50 -20.10
N ILE A 278 -18.47 -1.52 -18.82
CA ILE A 278 -17.55 -1.20 -17.71
C ILE A 278 -17.01 -2.54 -17.23
N PRO A 279 -15.68 -2.78 -17.31
CA PRO A 279 -15.08 -4.04 -16.87
C PRO A 279 -15.23 -4.21 -15.36
N LEU A 280 -15.36 -5.47 -14.96
CA LEU A 280 -15.38 -5.88 -13.56
C LEU A 280 -14.02 -6.47 -13.18
N MET A 281 -13.70 -6.41 -11.90
CA MET A 281 -12.55 -7.12 -11.34
C MET A 281 -12.71 -8.62 -11.56
N SER A 282 -11.66 -9.27 -12.03
CA SER A 282 -11.63 -10.72 -12.20
C SER A 282 -11.28 -11.40 -10.88
N ALA A 283 -12.16 -12.27 -10.38
CA ALA A 283 -11.88 -13.09 -9.21
C ALA A 283 -10.63 -13.97 -9.44
N ALA A 284 -10.49 -14.54 -10.65
CA ALA A 284 -9.31 -15.34 -11.00
C ALA A 284 -8.00 -14.53 -10.94
N LEU A 285 -8.05 -13.21 -11.21
CA LEU A 285 -6.88 -12.37 -11.03
C LEU A 285 -6.53 -12.23 -9.54
N LEU A 286 -7.50 -12.04 -8.66
CA LEU A 286 -7.27 -11.94 -7.21
C LEU A 286 -6.74 -13.24 -6.63
N GLU A 287 -7.29 -14.38 -7.08
CA GLU A 287 -6.83 -15.72 -6.68
C GLU A 287 -5.39 -16.02 -7.13
N ALA A 288 -4.93 -15.40 -8.21
CA ALA A 288 -3.56 -15.54 -8.71
C ALA A 288 -2.53 -14.68 -7.95
N ALA A 289 -2.92 -13.95 -6.94
CA ALA A 289 -2.00 -13.20 -6.09
C ALA A 289 -0.99 -14.12 -5.38
N HIS A 290 0.19 -13.60 -5.07
CA HIS A 290 1.25 -14.34 -4.39
C HIS A 290 1.29 -14.08 -2.88
N ALA A 291 0.65 -13.01 -2.44
CA ALA A 291 0.37 -12.76 -1.05
C ALA A 291 -0.90 -11.92 -0.90
N ARG A 292 -1.53 -12.03 0.25
CA ARG A 292 -2.70 -11.25 0.63
C ARG A 292 -2.54 -10.76 2.05
N VAL A 293 -2.92 -9.52 2.28
CA VAL A 293 -3.13 -8.97 3.61
C VAL A 293 -4.55 -8.44 3.69
N ALA A 294 -5.27 -8.86 4.70
CA ALA A 294 -6.59 -8.33 5.02
C ALA A 294 -6.64 -7.96 6.50
N GLY A 295 -7.25 -6.84 6.83
CA GLY A 295 -7.32 -6.40 8.21
C GLY A 295 -8.58 -5.61 8.52
N GLU A 296 -8.96 -5.67 9.78
CA GLU A 296 -10.06 -4.94 10.37
C GLU A 296 -9.53 -4.13 11.56
N TYR A 297 -9.75 -2.84 11.50
CA TYR A 297 -9.51 -1.93 12.59
C TYR A 297 -10.83 -1.64 13.26
N GLU A 298 -10.95 -1.94 14.54
CA GLU A 298 -12.16 -1.78 15.32
C GLU A 298 -11.91 -0.88 16.52
N VAL A 299 -12.95 -0.21 16.97
CA VAL A 299 -12.93 0.57 18.21
C VAL A 299 -14.08 0.09 19.07
N ILE A 300 -13.77 -0.69 20.10
CA ILE A 300 -14.75 -1.29 21.02
C ILE A 300 -14.65 -0.58 22.36
N ASP A 301 -15.73 0.03 22.81
CA ASP A 301 -15.77 0.81 24.06
C ASP A 301 -14.62 1.85 24.17
N GLY A 302 -14.28 2.49 23.05
CA GLY A 302 -13.21 3.48 22.97
C GLY A 302 -11.79 2.88 22.91
N SER A 303 -11.65 1.56 22.94
CA SER A 303 -10.37 0.86 22.82
C SER A 303 -10.14 0.41 21.39
N PRO A 304 -9.11 0.92 20.70
CA PRO A 304 -8.77 0.50 19.34
C PRO A 304 -8.11 -0.88 19.33
N ALA A 305 -8.41 -1.66 18.30
CA ALA A 305 -7.79 -2.95 18.04
C ALA A 305 -7.61 -3.17 16.54
N LEU A 306 -6.52 -3.82 16.15
CA LEU A 306 -6.26 -4.22 14.75
C LEU A 306 -6.11 -5.73 14.67
N THR A 307 -6.88 -6.35 13.79
CA THR A 307 -6.69 -7.74 13.41
C THR A 307 -6.27 -7.82 11.96
N CYS A 308 -5.09 -8.37 11.67
CA CYS A 308 -4.59 -8.57 10.31
C CYS A 308 -4.37 -10.05 10.03
N THR A 309 -4.83 -10.51 8.89
CA THR A 309 -4.53 -11.82 8.33
C THR A 309 -3.54 -11.64 7.17
N LEU A 310 -2.44 -12.38 7.21
CA LEU A 310 -1.41 -12.42 6.18
C LEU A 310 -1.43 -13.81 5.56
N GLU A 311 -1.43 -13.89 4.24
CA GLU A 311 -1.45 -15.16 3.52
C GLU A 311 -0.39 -15.11 2.40
N ALA A 312 0.42 -16.15 2.29
CA ALA A 312 1.30 -16.37 1.15
C ALA A 312 0.67 -17.44 0.25
N LEU A 313 0.53 -17.13 -1.03
CA LEU A 313 -0.23 -17.87 -2.00
C LEU A 313 0.64 -18.15 -3.24
N ASN A 314 0.31 -19.16 -4.03
CA ASN A 314 0.83 -19.38 -5.38
C ASN A 314 2.36 -19.24 -5.57
N LEU A 315 3.14 -19.52 -4.53
CA LEU A 315 4.61 -19.41 -4.58
C LEU A 315 5.27 -20.66 -5.19
N GLY A 316 4.49 -21.64 -5.60
CA GLY A 316 4.97 -22.90 -6.21
C GLY A 316 5.67 -23.82 -5.21
N PHE A 317 5.25 -23.80 -3.97
CA PHE A 317 5.72 -24.65 -2.89
C PHE A 317 4.77 -25.83 -2.67
N ASP A 318 5.26 -26.91 -2.06
CA ASP A 318 4.46 -28.12 -1.84
C ASP A 318 3.31 -27.91 -0.83
N HIS A 319 3.41 -26.87 0.00
CA HIS A 319 2.33 -26.39 0.85
C HIS A 319 1.68 -25.17 0.22
N PRO A 320 0.38 -25.19 -0.07
CA PRO A 320 -0.25 -24.19 -0.92
C PRO A 320 -0.42 -22.82 -0.26
N VAL A 321 -0.55 -22.75 1.07
CA VAL A 321 -0.86 -21.51 1.78
C VAL A 321 -0.17 -21.46 3.14
N GLU A 322 0.66 -20.44 3.35
CA GLU A 322 1.12 -20.05 4.68
C GLU A 322 0.27 -18.89 5.18
N LYS A 323 -0.14 -18.96 6.45
CA LYS A 323 -1.04 -17.97 7.04
C LYS A 323 -0.56 -17.53 8.41
N ALA A 324 -0.60 -16.23 8.66
CA ALA A 324 -0.36 -15.65 9.97
C ALA A 324 -1.48 -14.66 10.33
N VAL A 325 -1.82 -14.60 11.60
CA VAL A 325 -2.77 -13.62 12.13
C VAL A 325 -2.04 -12.76 13.16
N ILE A 326 -2.12 -11.46 13.00
CA ILE A 326 -1.57 -10.45 13.91
C ILE A 326 -2.74 -9.76 14.59
N LYS A 327 -2.71 -9.70 15.91
CA LYS A 327 -3.66 -8.92 16.70
C LYS A 327 -2.91 -7.88 17.50
N LEU A 328 -3.30 -6.63 17.37
CA LEU A 328 -2.72 -5.52 18.13
C LEU A 328 -3.82 -4.90 19.00
N THR A 329 -3.51 -4.78 20.28
CA THR A 329 -4.33 -4.05 21.26
C THR A 329 -4.05 -2.55 21.18
N ALA A 330 -4.81 -1.73 21.90
CA ALA A 330 -4.60 -0.28 21.97
C ALA A 330 -3.15 0.10 22.32
N GLU A 331 -2.53 -0.60 23.28
CA GLU A 331 -1.15 -0.32 23.69
C GLU A 331 -0.13 -0.75 22.64
N ASP A 332 -0.39 -1.88 21.97
CA ASP A 332 0.45 -2.34 20.85
C ASP A 332 0.38 -1.35 19.69
N LEU A 333 -0.84 -0.86 19.36
CA LEU A 333 -1.06 0.14 18.34
C LEU A 333 -0.36 1.45 18.67
N GLN A 334 -0.47 1.91 19.91
CA GLN A 334 0.21 3.12 20.36
C GLN A 334 1.73 2.99 20.17
N SER A 335 2.29 1.84 20.52
CA SER A 335 3.73 1.60 20.40
C SER A 335 4.19 1.38 18.97
N ALA A 336 3.41 0.66 18.15
CA ALA A 336 3.79 0.28 16.79
C ALA A 336 3.47 1.36 15.73
N ILE A 337 2.43 2.17 15.96
CA ILE A 337 1.88 3.12 14.98
C ILE A 337 2.29 4.55 15.32
N ILE A 338 2.08 5.01 16.54
CA ILE A 338 2.36 6.39 16.92
C ILE A 338 3.87 6.62 17.09
N GLY A 339 4.58 5.63 17.64
CA GLY A 339 6.03 5.75 17.83
C GLY A 339 6.44 6.86 18.79
N LEU A 340 7.67 7.36 18.61
CA LEU A 340 8.25 8.46 19.42
C LEU A 340 8.04 9.86 18.81
N ASP A 341 7.45 9.96 17.63
CA ASP A 341 7.46 11.21 16.85
C ASP A 341 6.43 12.27 17.33
N GLY A 342 5.56 11.94 18.29
CA GLY A 342 4.73 12.92 19.02
C GLY A 342 3.70 13.74 18.19
N ASP A 343 3.68 13.56 16.89
CA ASP A 343 2.85 14.35 15.95
C ASP A 343 1.39 13.85 15.85
N ILE A 344 1.07 12.73 16.48
CA ILE A 344 -0.26 12.12 16.45
C ILE A 344 -0.86 12.22 17.86
N ASP A 345 -2.06 12.77 17.94
CA ASP A 345 -2.82 12.82 19.19
C ASP A 345 -3.17 11.39 19.64
N ASP A 346 -2.92 11.06 20.90
CA ASP A 346 -3.23 9.74 21.47
C ASP A 346 -4.71 9.36 21.32
N MET A 347 -5.62 10.34 21.32
CA MET A 347 -7.04 10.13 21.08
C MET A 347 -7.35 9.72 19.64
N ALA A 348 -6.46 10.00 18.68
CA ALA A 348 -6.71 9.74 17.27
C ALA A 348 -6.86 8.25 16.96
N LEU A 349 -6.23 7.37 17.74
CA LEU A 349 -6.42 5.92 17.63
C LEU A 349 -7.88 5.49 17.88
N ALA A 350 -8.58 6.17 18.79
CA ALA A 350 -9.98 5.87 19.06
C ALA A 350 -10.93 6.65 18.13
N THR A 351 -10.59 7.89 17.79
CA THR A 351 -11.46 8.79 17.01
C THR A 351 -11.40 8.57 15.50
N VAL A 352 -10.38 7.87 14.98
CA VAL A 352 -10.33 7.48 13.56
C VAL A 352 -11.52 6.61 13.16
N GLY A 353 -12.06 5.83 14.09
CA GLY A 353 -13.17 4.93 13.88
C GLY A 353 -12.79 3.62 13.16
N PRO A 354 -13.73 2.68 13.03
CA PRO A 354 -13.48 1.38 12.41
C PRO A 354 -13.31 1.49 10.90
N PHE A 355 -12.38 0.69 10.33
CA PHE A 355 -12.18 0.57 8.88
C PHE A 355 -11.63 -0.82 8.53
N SER A 356 -11.81 -1.22 7.29
CA SER A 356 -11.28 -2.48 6.78
C SER A 356 -10.41 -2.27 5.56
N PHE A 357 -9.49 -3.19 5.33
CA PHE A 357 -8.63 -3.16 4.16
C PHE A 357 -8.28 -4.55 3.68
N GLU A 358 -7.98 -4.64 2.39
CA GLU A 358 -7.55 -5.86 1.74
C GLU A 358 -6.60 -5.48 0.60
N ALA A 359 -5.45 -6.14 0.52
CA ALA A 359 -4.50 -5.94 -0.56
C ALA A 359 -3.88 -7.27 -1.00
N HIS A 360 -3.86 -7.47 -2.31
CA HIS A 360 -3.30 -8.62 -3.00
C HIS A 360 -1.98 -8.21 -3.64
N TRP A 361 -0.92 -8.91 -3.33
CA TRP A 361 0.42 -8.63 -3.87
C TRP A 361 0.80 -9.63 -4.95
N TYR A 362 1.41 -9.11 -6.02
CA TYR A 362 1.81 -9.89 -7.19
C TYR A 362 3.32 -9.83 -7.41
N ASN A 363 3.95 -10.99 -7.40
CA ASN A 363 5.31 -11.13 -7.91
C ASN A 363 5.27 -11.22 -9.44
N ARG A 364 5.52 -10.11 -10.13
CA ARG A 364 5.44 -10.03 -11.59
C ARG A 364 6.34 -11.02 -12.34
N ARG A 365 7.42 -11.50 -11.71
CA ARG A 365 8.30 -12.52 -12.31
C ARG A 365 7.68 -13.92 -12.27
N ARG A 366 6.85 -14.20 -11.27
CA ARG A 366 6.18 -15.48 -11.06
C ARG A 366 4.76 -15.54 -11.63
N LEU A 367 4.17 -14.40 -11.92
CA LEU A 367 2.82 -14.31 -12.45
C LEU A 367 2.76 -14.99 -13.81
N GLY A 368 2.03 -16.11 -13.88
CA GLY A 368 1.83 -16.92 -15.08
C GLY A 368 0.61 -16.52 -15.89
N GLY A 369 0.26 -17.30 -16.91
CA GLY A 369 -1.02 -17.21 -17.60
C GLY A 369 -2.15 -17.74 -16.69
N ILE A 370 -3.36 -17.21 -16.90
CA ILE A 370 -4.60 -17.64 -16.22
C ILE A 370 -5.60 -18.04 -17.31
N GLU A 371 -6.15 -19.24 -17.22
CA GLU A 371 -7.01 -19.82 -18.27
C GLU A 371 -8.16 -18.89 -18.69
N THR A 372 -8.80 -18.23 -17.74
CA THR A 372 -9.93 -17.31 -17.99
C THR A 372 -9.54 -15.92 -18.48
N ILE A 373 -8.24 -15.56 -18.43
CA ILE A 373 -7.73 -14.23 -18.81
C ILE A 373 -6.85 -14.33 -20.05
N GLY A 374 -6.00 -15.38 -20.12
CA GLY A 374 -5.08 -15.62 -21.23
C GLY A 374 -3.63 -15.80 -20.80
N GLU A 375 -2.71 -15.56 -21.74
CA GLU A 375 -1.28 -15.71 -21.52
C GLU A 375 -0.71 -14.73 -20.51
N GLN A 376 0.49 -15.01 -20.02
CA GLN A 376 1.21 -14.20 -19.02
C GLN A 376 1.20 -12.69 -19.32
N LYS A 377 1.30 -12.31 -20.60
CA LYS A 377 1.29 -10.90 -21.01
C LYS A 377 -0.05 -10.24 -20.69
N ALA A 378 -1.15 -10.86 -21.06
CA ALA A 378 -2.51 -10.37 -20.81
C ALA A 378 -2.80 -10.26 -19.31
N VAL A 379 -2.35 -11.25 -18.51
CA VAL A 379 -2.50 -11.23 -17.06
C VAL A 379 -1.71 -10.07 -16.43
N ARG A 380 -0.48 -9.83 -16.89
CA ARG A 380 0.34 -8.70 -16.42
C ARG A 380 -0.25 -7.34 -16.79
N GLU A 381 -0.78 -7.21 -18.00
CA GLU A 381 -1.48 -5.99 -18.45
C GLU A 381 -2.72 -5.73 -17.60
N LEU A 382 -3.51 -6.78 -17.34
CA LEU A 382 -4.69 -6.67 -16.49
C LEU A 382 -4.32 -6.35 -15.03
N GLN A 383 -3.28 -6.99 -14.48
CA GLN A 383 -2.76 -6.69 -13.14
C GLN A 383 -2.27 -5.24 -13.05
N THR A 384 -1.57 -4.75 -14.07
CA THR A 384 -1.11 -3.35 -14.13
C THR A 384 -2.29 -2.39 -14.19
N LYS A 385 -3.29 -2.70 -15.00
CA LYS A 385 -4.51 -1.90 -15.14
C LYS A 385 -5.27 -1.75 -13.82
N TRP A 386 -5.31 -2.77 -12.98
CA TRP A 386 -5.98 -2.75 -11.68
C TRP A 386 -5.05 -2.41 -10.50
N SER A 387 -3.77 -2.13 -10.77
CA SER A 387 -2.81 -1.85 -9.69
C SER A 387 -3.17 -0.61 -8.88
N GLY A 388 -2.75 -0.63 -7.62
CA GLY A 388 -3.02 0.40 -6.63
C GLY A 388 -3.87 -0.11 -5.46
N ILE A 389 -3.76 0.57 -4.33
CA ILE A 389 -4.63 0.36 -3.17
C ILE A 389 -5.58 1.55 -3.13
N LEU A 390 -6.85 1.29 -3.45
CA LEU A 390 -7.89 2.30 -3.57
C LEU A 390 -8.56 2.57 -2.23
N LEU A 391 -8.92 3.81 -1.96
CA LEU A 391 -9.74 4.18 -0.79
C LEU A 391 -11.21 4.35 -1.21
N PHE A 392 -12.11 3.71 -0.49
CA PHE A 392 -13.56 3.82 -0.68
C PHE A 392 -14.23 4.34 0.58
N ARG A 393 -15.16 5.27 0.39
CA ARG A 393 -16.07 5.74 1.43
C ARG A 393 -17.50 5.40 1.04
N ASP A 394 -18.18 4.63 1.88
CA ASP A 394 -19.56 4.20 1.62
C ASP A 394 -19.71 3.62 0.21
N ARG A 395 -18.76 2.77 -0.20
CA ARG A 395 -18.66 2.09 -1.53
C ARG A 395 -18.24 2.97 -2.72
N PHE A 396 -18.01 4.27 -2.53
CA PHE A 396 -17.55 5.17 -3.58
C PHE A 396 -16.10 5.57 -3.37
N ARG A 397 -15.37 5.65 -4.46
CA ARG A 397 -13.95 5.99 -4.45
C ARG A 397 -13.70 7.37 -3.83
N VAL A 398 -12.59 7.48 -3.09
CA VAL A 398 -12.03 8.74 -2.64
C VAL A 398 -10.77 9.01 -3.47
N PHE A 399 -10.81 10.07 -4.28
CA PHE A 399 -9.66 10.46 -5.12
C PHE A 399 -8.63 11.22 -4.28
N PRO A 400 -7.31 11.18 -4.65
CA PRO A 400 -6.70 10.46 -5.78
C PRO A 400 -6.19 9.07 -5.39
N TYR A 401 -6.49 8.59 -4.18
CA TYR A 401 -5.88 7.39 -3.58
C TYR A 401 -5.83 6.18 -4.53
N GLY A 402 -4.60 5.70 -4.76
CA GLY A 402 -4.32 4.55 -5.62
C GLY A 402 -4.31 4.85 -7.12
N GLU A 403 -4.20 6.10 -7.55
CA GLU A 403 -3.90 6.47 -8.93
C GLU A 403 -2.42 6.21 -9.27
N ASP A 404 -2.11 6.19 -10.57
CA ASP A 404 -0.76 5.87 -11.05
C ASP A 404 0.31 6.84 -10.52
N GLU A 405 -0.03 8.11 -10.33
CA GLU A 405 0.89 9.12 -9.80
C GLU A 405 0.87 9.21 -8.28
N ASP A 406 -0.13 8.62 -7.61
CA ASP A 406 -0.29 8.67 -6.16
C ASP A 406 0.40 7.50 -5.45
N ASP A 407 1.32 7.79 -4.53
CA ASP A 407 1.98 6.83 -3.63
C ASP A 407 1.65 7.13 -2.16
N TRP A 408 0.37 7.24 -1.84
CA TRP A 408 -0.14 7.66 -0.53
C TRP A 408 0.32 6.80 0.66
N LEU A 409 0.64 5.53 0.41
CA LEU A 409 1.22 4.64 1.41
C LEU A 409 2.76 4.64 1.37
N GLU A 410 3.39 5.47 0.53
CA GLU A 410 4.84 5.53 0.34
C GLU A 410 5.48 4.18 0.01
N LEU A 411 4.77 3.33 -0.73
CA LEU A 411 5.24 1.98 -1.06
C LEU A 411 6.50 2.02 -1.94
N ASP A 412 6.49 2.82 -2.99
CA ASP A 412 7.62 2.97 -3.91
C ASP A 412 8.78 3.70 -3.24
N ARG A 413 8.49 4.78 -2.50
CA ARG A 413 9.50 5.56 -1.77
C ARG A 413 10.28 4.71 -0.78
N ARG A 414 9.60 3.81 -0.07
CA ARG A 414 10.21 2.92 0.94
C ARG A 414 10.88 1.70 0.30
N ALA A 415 10.38 1.21 -0.84
CA ALA A 415 11.00 0.13 -1.58
C ALA A 415 12.42 0.48 -2.05
N LEU A 416 12.66 1.72 -2.47
CA LEU A 416 13.97 2.23 -2.89
C LEU A 416 15.01 2.24 -1.76
N ARG A 417 14.58 2.29 -0.49
CA ARG A 417 15.46 2.37 0.67
C ARG A 417 15.82 1.01 1.28
N ARG A 418 15.18 -0.07 0.85
CA ARG A 418 15.35 -1.42 1.41
C ARG A 418 16.06 -2.31 0.39
N SER A 419 17.14 -2.96 0.83
CA SER A 419 17.74 -4.07 0.08
C SER A 419 16.91 -5.34 0.35
N GLY A 420 16.48 -6.04 -0.69
CA GLY A 420 15.76 -7.30 -0.59
C GLY A 420 14.38 -7.27 -1.22
N TYR A 421 13.37 -7.71 -0.50
CA TYR A 421 11.99 -7.81 -0.98
C TYR A 421 11.39 -6.42 -1.20
N THR A 422 11.06 -6.09 -2.44
CA THR A 422 10.44 -4.81 -2.79
C THR A 422 8.93 -5.00 -2.95
N LEU A 423 8.17 -4.22 -2.18
CA LEU A 423 6.72 -4.16 -2.25
C LEU A 423 6.33 -2.81 -2.86
N ASN A 424 6.31 -2.75 -4.20
CA ASN A 424 6.00 -1.53 -4.94
C ASN A 424 4.50 -1.39 -5.14
N LYS A 425 3.98 -0.14 -5.21
CA LYS A 425 2.56 0.13 -5.37
C LYS A 425 1.94 -0.59 -6.58
N THR A 426 2.66 -0.64 -7.70
CA THR A 426 2.20 -1.30 -8.93
C THR A 426 2.09 -2.82 -8.83
N GLN A 427 2.59 -3.43 -7.75
CA GLN A 427 2.46 -4.86 -7.47
C GLN A 427 1.23 -5.20 -6.62
N PHE A 428 0.50 -4.20 -6.15
CA PHE A 428 -0.69 -4.41 -5.34
C PHE A 428 -1.96 -4.14 -6.12
N ILE A 429 -2.98 -4.91 -5.81
CA ILE A 429 -4.39 -4.60 -6.08
C ILE A 429 -5.08 -4.65 -4.73
N GLY A 430 -5.66 -3.54 -4.29
CA GLY A 430 -6.23 -3.49 -2.95
C GLY A 430 -7.29 -2.42 -2.77
N ARG A 431 -7.96 -2.51 -1.64
CA ARG A 431 -8.96 -1.56 -1.18
C ARG A 431 -8.82 -1.25 0.29
N VAL A 432 -9.27 -0.08 0.66
CA VAL A 432 -9.52 0.35 2.04
C VAL A 432 -10.93 0.89 2.08
N ASN A 433 -11.72 0.47 3.04
CA ASN A 433 -13.10 0.89 3.22
C ASN A 433 -13.24 1.71 4.50
N ILE A 434 -13.74 2.91 4.36
CA ILE A 434 -14.14 3.79 5.45
C ILE A 434 -15.61 4.18 5.28
N SER A 435 -16.23 4.65 6.35
CA SER A 435 -17.60 5.14 6.32
C SER A 435 -17.67 6.58 6.83
N ARG A 436 -18.62 7.33 6.34
CA ARG A 436 -18.87 8.69 6.82
C ARG A 436 -19.37 8.70 8.26
N THR A 437 -20.25 7.77 8.59
CA THR A 437 -20.82 7.64 9.92
C THR A 437 -19.84 7.08 10.92
N ALA A 438 -19.06 6.08 10.53
CA ALA A 438 -18.10 5.43 11.40
C ALA A 438 -16.76 6.19 11.53
N ASN A 439 -16.39 6.98 10.51
CA ASN A 439 -15.12 7.73 10.47
C ASN A 439 -15.36 9.24 10.24
N PRO A 440 -16.08 9.93 11.15
CA PRO A 440 -16.48 11.33 10.95
C PRO A 440 -15.29 12.29 10.92
N MET A 441 -14.15 11.91 11.52
CA MET A 441 -12.93 12.73 11.56
C MET A 441 -12.09 12.62 10.29
N LEU A 442 -12.30 11.59 9.47
CA LEU A 442 -11.70 11.46 8.15
C LEU A 442 -12.50 12.28 7.14
N VAL A 443 -12.16 13.53 6.95
CA VAL A 443 -12.93 14.50 6.13
C VAL A 443 -12.26 14.69 4.77
N ASP A 444 -13.07 14.64 3.68
CA ASP A 444 -12.57 14.92 2.32
C ASP A 444 -12.16 16.39 2.16
N GLN A 445 -11.07 16.64 1.43
CA GLN A 445 -10.71 17.99 0.99
C GLN A 445 -11.81 18.58 0.08
N THR A 446 -11.85 19.90 -0.02
CA THR A 446 -12.91 20.57 -0.79
C THR A 446 -12.77 20.34 -2.28
N ASN A 447 -11.54 20.29 -2.79
CA ASN A 447 -11.18 20.01 -4.18
C ASN A 447 -11.25 18.53 -4.56
N ARG A 448 -11.62 17.63 -3.63
CA ARG A 448 -11.65 16.18 -3.82
C ARG A 448 -10.28 15.53 -4.07
N GLU A 449 -9.20 16.18 -3.70
CA GLU A 449 -7.84 15.66 -3.87
C GLU A 449 -7.31 14.98 -2.61
N GLY A 450 -8.14 14.25 -1.90
CA GLY A 450 -7.78 13.43 -0.75
C GLY A 450 -8.53 13.77 0.53
N LEU A 451 -8.07 13.17 1.61
CA LEU A 451 -8.50 13.48 2.97
C LEU A 451 -7.74 14.72 3.48
N ARG A 452 -8.35 15.42 4.43
CA ARG A 452 -7.65 16.49 5.16
C ARG A 452 -6.60 15.86 6.07
N GLU A 453 -5.45 16.50 6.16
CA GLU A 453 -4.40 16.12 7.10
C GLU A 453 -4.89 16.34 8.53
N THR A 454 -5.21 15.25 9.22
CA THR A 454 -5.59 15.19 10.63
C THR A 454 -4.78 14.11 11.34
N SER A 455 -4.82 14.06 12.66
CA SER A 455 -4.20 12.97 13.41
C SER A 455 -4.83 11.62 13.06
N GLU A 456 -6.14 11.58 12.78
CA GLU A 456 -6.85 10.37 12.38
C GLU A 456 -6.44 9.88 10.99
N GLU A 457 -6.23 10.80 10.05
CA GLU A 457 -5.71 10.44 8.72
C GLU A 457 -4.30 9.87 8.84
N LYS A 458 -3.43 10.46 9.67
CA LYS A 458 -2.10 9.92 9.96
C LYS A 458 -2.16 8.52 10.58
N VAL A 459 -3.10 8.27 11.50
CA VAL A 459 -3.35 6.94 12.07
C VAL A 459 -3.73 5.94 10.98
N LEU A 460 -4.70 6.29 10.13
CA LEU A 460 -5.11 5.44 9.00
C LEU A 460 -3.90 5.07 8.13
N LEU A 461 -3.09 6.06 7.73
CA LEU A 461 -1.90 5.84 6.92
C LEU A 461 -0.87 4.93 7.61
N GLN A 462 -0.60 5.16 8.89
CA GLN A 462 0.40 4.37 9.61
C GLN A 462 -0.06 2.93 9.84
N VAL A 463 -1.34 2.70 10.15
CA VAL A 463 -1.91 1.35 10.29
C VAL A 463 -1.79 0.58 8.96
N LEU A 464 -2.16 1.21 7.85
CA LEU A 464 -2.05 0.58 6.53
C LEU A 464 -0.59 0.31 6.13
N ARG A 465 0.32 1.25 6.39
CA ARG A 465 1.75 1.06 6.16
C ARG A 465 2.31 -0.07 7.01
N TYR A 466 1.91 -0.14 8.28
CA TYR A 466 2.29 -1.24 9.16
C TYR A 466 1.84 -2.58 8.61
N ALA A 467 0.56 -2.71 8.21
CA ALA A 467 0.02 -3.96 7.71
C ALA A 467 0.64 -4.37 6.36
N VAL A 468 0.64 -3.45 5.38
CA VAL A 468 1.01 -3.76 3.99
C VAL A 468 2.51 -3.83 3.78
N GLN A 469 3.30 -2.93 4.40
CA GLN A 469 4.75 -2.90 4.19
C GLN A 469 5.52 -3.68 5.23
N ASP A 470 5.23 -3.40 6.50
CA ASP A 470 6.07 -3.93 7.55
C ASP A 470 5.71 -5.38 7.87
N SER A 471 4.43 -5.63 8.13
CA SER A 471 3.95 -6.97 8.51
C SER A 471 3.96 -7.94 7.34
N LEU A 472 3.37 -7.57 6.20
CA LEU A 472 3.37 -8.42 5.01
C LEU A 472 4.80 -8.64 4.50
N GLY A 473 5.63 -7.59 4.47
CA GLY A 473 7.02 -7.70 4.04
C GLY A 473 7.86 -8.59 4.96
N ALA A 474 7.64 -8.54 6.28
CA ALA A 474 8.30 -9.42 7.23
C ALA A 474 7.85 -10.87 7.04
N PHE A 475 6.54 -11.08 6.98
CA PHE A 475 5.94 -12.39 6.76
C PHE A 475 6.43 -13.04 5.45
N MET A 476 6.44 -12.30 4.34
CA MET A 476 6.90 -12.85 3.06
C MET A 476 8.39 -13.18 3.04
N ARG A 477 9.24 -12.41 3.76
CA ARG A 477 10.65 -12.76 3.92
C ARG A 477 10.85 -14.03 4.72
N ASP A 478 10.04 -14.23 5.75
CA ASP A 478 10.10 -15.42 6.59
C ASP A 478 9.65 -16.66 5.80
N VAL A 479 8.51 -16.59 5.13
CA VAL A 479 8.04 -17.62 4.22
C VAL A 479 9.08 -17.94 3.15
N GLU A 480 9.65 -16.95 2.47
CA GLU A 480 10.67 -17.17 1.45
C GLU A 480 11.93 -17.83 2.01
N LYS A 481 12.33 -17.45 3.24
CA LYS A 481 13.47 -18.06 3.92
C LYS A 481 13.21 -19.53 4.28
N GLN A 482 12.05 -19.84 4.84
CA GLN A 482 11.67 -21.23 5.16
C GLN A 482 11.67 -22.09 3.90
N TYR A 483 11.16 -21.58 2.80
CA TYR A 483 11.13 -22.31 1.53
C TYR A 483 12.48 -22.39 0.82
N LYS A 484 13.34 -21.40 0.94
CA LYS A 484 14.73 -21.51 0.47
C LYS A 484 15.50 -22.56 1.25
N LEU A 485 15.21 -22.71 2.54
CA LEU A 485 15.79 -23.76 3.37
C LEU A 485 15.25 -25.15 3.01
N GLN A 486 13.98 -25.28 2.62
CA GLN A 486 13.39 -26.54 2.15
C GLN A 486 13.82 -26.90 0.72
N LYS A 487 14.02 -25.92 -0.15
CA LYS A 487 14.56 -26.06 -1.52
C LYS A 487 16.00 -25.54 -1.59
N VAL A 488 16.88 -25.93 -0.69
CA VAL A 488 18.29 -25.88 -1.02
C VAL A 488 18.53 -26.99 -2.03
N ASP A 489 18.07 -26.75 -3.26
CA ASP A 489 18.64 -27.38 -4.42
C ASP A 489 20.08 -26.86 -4.53
N LEU A 490 20.99 -27.58 -3.90
CA LEU A 490 22.42 -27.34 -3.91
C LEU A 490 23.00 -27.30 -5.33
N SER A 491 22.23 -27.75 -6.33
CA SER A 491 22.62 -27.72 -7.74
C SER A 491 22.79 -26.30 -8.27
N ASP A 492 21.97 -25.35 -7.85
CA ASP A 492 22.08 -23.96 -8.31
C ASP A 492 23.22 -23.19 -7.60
N ALA A 493 23.44 -23.46 -6.31
CA ALA A 493 24.61 -22.95 -5.59
C ALA A 493 25.91 -23.57 -6.13
N GLN A 494 25.90 -24.87 -6.45
CA GLN A 494 27.00 -25.57 -7.10
C GLN A 494 27.28 -25.01 -8.50
N ALA A 495 26.26 -24.74 -9.30
CA ALA A 495 26.41 -24.15 -10.63
C ALA A 495 26.95 -22.73 -10.57
N GLN A 496 26.56 -21.92 -9.56
CA GLN A 496 27.08 -20.58 -9.37
C GLN A 496 28.54 -20.59 -8.88
N VAL A 497 28.92 -21.48 -7.98
CA VAL A 497 30.31 -21.65 -7.52
C VAL A 497 31.19 -22.11 -8.69
N MET A 498 30.75 -23.07 -9.50
CA MET A 498 31.50 -23.49 -10.72
C MET A 498 31.68 -22.37 -11.72
N ARG A 499 30.63 -21.56 -11.98
CA ARG A 499 30.74 -20.40 -12.89
C ARG A 499 31.70 -19.34 -12.37
N LEU A 500 31.77 -19.13 -11.06
CA LEU A 500 32.71 -18.20 -10.44
C LEU A 500 34.14 -18.72 -10.51
N GLU A 501 34.34 -20.03 -10.31
CA GLU A 501 35.61 -20.72 -10.41
C GLU A 501 36.16 -20.67 -11.86
N ASP A 502 35.33 -20.96 -12.85
CA ASP A 502 35.68 -20.87 -14.27
C ASP A 502 36.05 -19.43 -14.69
N ARG A 503 35.31 -18.44 -14.19
CA ARG A 503 35.60 -17.01 -14.45
C ARG A 503 36.92 -16.58 -13.80
N ALA A 504 37.17 -16.99 -12.58
CA ALA A 504 38.38 -16.70 -11.86
C ALA A 504 39.62 -17.32 -12.52
N GLN A 505 39.53 -18.60 -12.92
CA GLN A 505 40.58 -19.27 -13.66
C GLN A 505 40.83 -18.66 -15.05
N ALA A 506 39.76 -18.20 -15.73
CA ALA A 506 39.87 -17.50 -17.00
C ALA A 506 40.57 -16.12 -16.84
N ALA A 507 40.28 -15.41 -15.74
CA ALA A 507 40.91 -14.14 -15.42
C ALA A 507 42.41 -14.32 -15.11
N ILE A 508 42.80 -15.34 -14.35
CA ILE A 508 44.20 -15.67 -14.05
C ILE A 508 44.95 -16.05 -15.31
N ARG A 509 44.38 -16.88 -16.19
CA ARG A 509 44.98 -17.22 -17.48
C ARG A 509 45.21 -16.01 -18.37
N LYS A 510 44.37 -15.00 -18.32
CA LYS A 510 44.55 -13.72 -19.00
C LYS A 510 45.65 -12.88 -18.34
N LEU A 511 45.70 -12.83 -17.02
CA LEU A 511 46.75 -12.14 -16.26
C LEU A 511 48.12 -12.74 -16.54
N LYS A 512 48.25 -14.06 -16.53
CA LYS A 512 49.54 -14.75 -16.82
C LYS A 512 50.09 -14.47 -18.23
N LYS A 513 49.24 -14.15 -19.21
CA LYS A 513 49.63 -13.78 -20.57
C LYS A 513 50.11 -12.33 -20.72
N LEU A 514 49.80 -11.48 -19.74
CA LEU A 514 49.95 -10.03 -19.82
C LEU A 514 50.98 -9.47 -18.82
N THR A 515 51.54 -10.32 -17.91
CA THR A 515 52.43 -9.88 -16.83
C THR A 515 53.90 -10.15 -17.17
N PRO A 516 54.82 -9.22 -16.86
CA PRO A 516 56.27 -9.46 -17.00
C PRO A 516 56.76 -10.51 -15.98
N PRO A 517 57.92 -11.11 -16.18
CA PRO A 517 58.46 -12.21 -15.36
C PRO A 517 58.58 -11.93 -13.86
N GLU A 518 58.67 -10.66 -13.48
CA GLU A 518 58.75 -10.22 -12.07
C GLU A 518 57.43 -10.28 -11.29
N GLY A 519 56.29 -10.49 -11.96
CA GLY A 519 54.96 -10.62 -11.36
C GLY A 519 54.45 -12.06 -11.21
N ASP A 520 55.21 -13.06 -11.58
CA ASP A 520 54.82 -14.47 -11.59
C ASP A 520 54.55 -15.03 -10.18
N ILE A 521 55.28 -14.58 -9.16
CA ILE A 521 55.11 -15.01 -7.76
C ILE A 521 53.72 -14.61 -7.21
N ALA A 522 53.27 -13.39 -7.52
CA ALA A 522 51.94 -12.95 -7.05
C ALA A 522 50.79 -13.66 -7.76
N ILE A 523 51.00 -14.07 -9.02
CA ILE A 523 50.05 -14.87 -9.79
C ILE A 523 50.03 -16.32 -9.32
N GLU A 524 51.19 -16.87 -8.93
CA GLU A 524 51.27 -18.20 -8.32
C GLU A 524 50.60 -18.24 -6.96
N ASP A 525 50.77 -17.22 -6.09
CA ASP A 525 50.06 -17.11 -4.83
C ASP A 525 48.52 -17.01 -5.03
N LEU A 526 48.08 -16.28 -6.05
CA LEU A 526 46.65 -16.17 -6.39
C LEU A 526 46.11 -17.51 -6.95
N GLN A 527 46.89 -18.23 -7.73
CA GLN A 527 46.54 -19.58 -8.22
C GLN A 527 46.47 -20.57 -7.07
N GLN A 528 47.42 -20.51 -6.12
CA GLN A 528 47.42 -21.36 -4.95
C GLN A 528 46.20 -21.09 -4.05
N THR A 529 45.90 -19.82 -3.81
CA THR A 529 44.74 -19.42 -3.01
C THR A 529 43.39 -19.87 -3.65
N LEU A 530 43.30 -19.77 -4.98
CA LEU A 530 42.14 -20.26 -5.71
C LEU A 530 42.06 -21.78 -5.76
N PHE A 531 43.17 -22.47 -5.80
CA PHE A 531 43.22 -23.92 -5.72
C PHE A 531 42.79 -24.40 -4.32
N GLU A 532 43.24 -23.74 -3.24
CA GLU A 532 42.83 -24.02 -1.88
C GLU A 532 41.34 -23.75 -1.65
N PHE A 533 40.81 -22.69 -2.28
CA PHE A 533 39.37 -22.39 -2.27
C PHE A 533 38.56 -23.46 -3.02
N SER A 534 39.04 -23.92 -4.18
CA SER A 534 38.42 -24.98 -4.95
C SER A 534 38.41 -26.33 -4.23
N GLU A 535 39.53 -26.69 -3.60
CA GLU A 535 39.62 -27.87 -2.74
C GLU A 535 38.72 -27.79 -1.50
N PHE A 536 38.61 -26.62 -0.89
CA PHE A 536 37.72 -26.40 0.24
C PHE A 536 36.25 -26.48 -0.20
N ALA A 537 35.89 -25.87 -1.31
CA ALA A 537 34.53 -25.96 -1.88
C ALA A 537 34.18 -27.41 -2.23
N ALA A 538 35.12 -28.19 -2.73
CA ALA A 538 34.92 -29.60 -3.01
C ALA A 538 34.73 -30.44 -1.75
N ARG A 539 35.53 -30.18 -0.67
CA ARG A 539 35.39 -30.82 0.64
C ARG A 539 34.07 -30.43 1.34
N ALA A 540 33.68 -29.19 1.24
CA ALA A 540 32.37 -28.73 1.75
C ALA A 540 31.21 -29.43 1.04
N ARG A 541 31.29 -29.63 -0.29
CA ARG A 541 30.30 -30.38 -1.09
C ARG A 541 30.19 -31.83 -0.60
N LEU A 542 31.33 -32.51 -0.42
CA LEU A 542 31.34 -33.90 0.08
C LEU A 542 30.75 -34.00 1.49
N ARG A 543 31.01 -33.04 2.35
CA ARG A 543 30.48 -33.02 3.71
C ARG A 543 29.00 -32.71 3.74
N ILE A 544 28.54 -31.81 2.87
CA ILE A 544 27.10 -31.51 2.72
C ILE A 544 26.35 -32.75 2.19
N ALA A 545 26.87 -33.40 1.16
CA ALA A 545 26.27 -34.64 0.62
C ALA A 545 26.24 -35.77 1.67
N GLN A 546 27.28 -35.86 2.50
CA GLN A 546 27.34 -36.86 3.59
C GLN A 546 26.31 -36.51 4.70
N VAL A 547 26.12 -35.24 5.00
CA VAL A 547 25.16 -34.78 6.02
C VAL A 547 23.73 -34.86 5.49
N GLU A 548 23.48 -34.65 4.19
CA GLU A 548 22.17 -34.91 3.58
C GLU A 548 21.76 -36.39 3.67
N GLU A 549 22.71 -37.31 3.52
CA GLU A 549 22.45 -38.72 3.71
C GLU A 549 22.24 -39.08 5.18
N GLU A 550 23.03 -38.53 6.10
CA GLU A 550 22.85 -38.65 7.56
C GLU A 550 21.57 -37.91 8.05
N SER A 551 21.17 -36.80 7.44
CA SER A 551 19.99 -36.02 7.78
C SER A 551 18.68 -36.68 7.31
N ARG A 552 18.69 -37.54 6.28
CA ARG A 552 17.52 -38.35 5.94
C ARG A 552 17.09 -39.28 7.07
N GLN A 553 18.03 -39.61 7.98
CA GLN A 553 17.75 -40.44 9.17
C GLN A 553 17.50 -39.57 10.45
N MET A 554 17.75 -38.24 10.42
CA MET A 554 17.66 -37.34 11.59
C MET A 554 16.80 -36.12 11.39
N VAL A 555 15.89 -36.07 10.41
CA VAL A 555 15.06 -34.91 10.04
C VAL A 555 14.00 -34.50 11.09
N GLU A 556 13.91 -35.19 12.21
CA GLU A 556 12.96 -34.80 13.26
C GLU A 556 13.52 -33.90 14.37
N MET A 557 14.84 -33.64 14.47
CA MET A 557 15.36 -32.74 15.51
C MET A 557 16.63 -31.99 15.11
N ALA A 558 16.52 -30.68 15.10
CA ALA A 558 17.53 -29.65 15.39
C ALA A 558 18.87 -29.68 14.62
N GLY A 559 19.11 -28.71 13.70
CA GLY A 559 20.49 -28.45 13.36
C GLY A 559 20.82 -27.60 12.12
N VAL A 560 19.85 -27.05 11.39
CA VAL A 560 20.16 -26.26 10.17
C VAL A 560 20.87 -24.92 10.48
N GLY A 561 20.64 -24.35 11.67
CA GLY A 561 21.27 -23.10 12.11
C GLY A 561 22.79 -23.17 12.22
N LEU A 562 23.31 -24.26 12.79
CA LEU A 562 24.76 -24.42 13.06
C LEU A 562 25.57 -24.62 11.80
N MET A 563 24.99 -25.23 10.76
CA MET A 563 25.70 -25.53 9.52
C MET A 563 25.81 -24.31 8.59
N VAL A 564 24.78 -23.48 8.54
CA VAL A 564 24.82 -22.18 7.85
C VAL A 564 25.89 -21.28 8.49
N GLU A 565 26.06 -21.37 9.79
CA GLU A 565 27.03 -20.60 10.55
C GLU A 565 28.48 -20.99 10.23
N VAL A 566 28.82 -22.28 10.26
CA VAL A 566 30.17 -22.77 9.95
C VAL A 566 30.56 -22.39 8.51
N VAL A 567 29.64 -22.56 7.54
CA VAL A 567 29.89 -22.24 6.14
C VAL A 567 29.98 -20.71 5.93
N ALA A 568 29.15 -19.92 6.61
CA ALA A 568 29.20 -18.47 6.53
C ALA A 568 30.50 -17.91 7.14
N HIS A 569 30.96 -18.47 8.26
CA HIS A 569 32.19 -18.02 8.93
C HIS A 569 33.45 -18.33 8.12
N GLU A 570 33.54 -19.53 7.55
CA GLU A 570 34.66 -19.92 6.68
C GLU A 570 34.67 -19.15 5.35
N LEU A 571 33.49 -18.86 4.77
CA LEU A 571 33.38 -18.00 3.60
C LEU A 571 33.73 -16.53 3.90
N ALA A 572 33.40 -16.03 5.09
CA ALA A 572 33.81 -14.71 5.55
C ALA A 572 35.33 -14.62 5.66
N ARG A 573 35.95 -15.63 6.27
CA ARG A 573 37.39 -15.71 6.49
C ARG A 573 38.17 -15.85 5.17
N ALA A 574 37.70 -16.68 4.24
CA ALA A 574 38.27 -16.83 2.91
C ALA A 574 38.14 -15.53 2.08
N SER A 575 36.99 -14.85 2.18
CA SER A 575 36.74 -13.58 1.54
C SER A 575 37.61 -12.45 2.12
N GLU A 576 37.85 -12.42 3.44
CA GLU A 576 38.78 -11.47 4.08
C GLU A 576 40.23 -11.72 3.67
N ASN A 577 40.65 -12.97 3.60
CA ASN A 577 42.00 -13.33 3.17
C ASN A 577 42.24 -12.94 1.68
N ALA A 578 41.26 -13.18 0.83
CA ALA A 578 41.30 -12.72 -0.56
C ALA A 578 41.35 -11.19 -0.68
N LEU A 579 40.58 -10.47 0.15
CA LEU A 579 40.63 -8.99 0.20
C LEU A 579 41.96 -8.47 0.74
N LYS A 580 42.60 -9.16 1.71
CA LYS A 580 43.96 -8.82 2.21
C LYS A 580 45.02 -9.06 1.15
N ALA A 581 44.95 -10.17 0.40
CA ALA A 581 45.83 -10.45 -0.71
C ALA A 581 45.72 -9.37 -1.82
N LEU A 582 44.46 -9.02 -2.17
CA LEU A 582 44.18 -7.92 -3.12
C LEU A 582 44.65 -6.54 -2.59
N ALA A 583 44.56 -6.29 -1.29
CA ALA A 583 45.04 -5.04 -0.68
C ALA A 583 46.59 -4.94 -0.62
N GLY A 584 47.28 -6.10 -0.56
CA GLY A 584 48.76 -6.19 -0.62
C GLY A 584 49.34 -5.76 -2.00
N LEU A 585 48.51 -5.87 -3.05
CA LEU A 585 48.87 -5.44 -4.41
C LEU A 585 48.61 -3.94 -4.63
N LYS A 586 48.99 -3.08 -3.68
CA LYS A 586 48.73 -1.63 -3.73
C LYS A 586 49.47 -0.94 -4.87
N GLY A 587 48.74 -0.44 -5.84
CA GLY A 587 48.76 0.90 -6.45
C GLY A 587 49.95 1.26 -7.33
N LYS A 588 51.16 0.72 -7.18
CA LYS A 588 52.31 1.03 -8.04
C LYS A 588 52.64 -0.04 -9.08
N ASP A 589 52.17 -1.26 -8.87
CA ASP A 589 52.55 -2.43 -9.67
C ASP A 589 51.49 -2.92 -10.63
N VAL A 590 50.30 -2.29 -10.66
CA VAL A 590 49.20 -2.69 -11.55
C VAL A 590 49.16 -1.79 -12.78
N PRO A 591 49.42 -2.33 -14.01
CA PRO A 591 49.31 -1.58 -15.25
C PRO A 591 47.93 -0.91 -15.41
N THR A 592 47.92 0.29 -16.01
CA THR A 592 46.73 1.15 -16.08
C THR A 592 45.53 0.48 -16.80
N ASN A 593 45.79 -0.43 -17.73
CA ASN A 593 44.82 -1.22 -18.46
C ASN A 593 44.17 -2.36 -17.63
N LEU A 594 44.75 -2.71 -16.47
CA LEU A 594 44.23 -3.77 -15.58
C LEU A 594 43.54 -3.22 -14.34
N ARG A 595 43.68 -1.92 -14.06
CA ARG A 595 43.07 -1.27 -12.88
C ARG A 595 41.55 -1.41 -12.82
N ALA A 596 40.87 -1.33 -13.97
CA ALA A 596 39.42 -1.47 -14.01
C ALA A 596 38.96 -2.87 -13.60
N HIS A 597 39.66 -3.91 -14.06
CA HIS A 597 39.36 -5.32 -13.73
C HIS A 597 39.69 -5.64 -12.27
N PHE A 598 40.78 -5.06 -11.76
CA PHE A 598 41.19 -5.20 -10.36
C PHE A 598 40.22 -4.53 -9.42
N ASN A 599 39.74 -3.34 -9.72
CA ASN A 599 38.72 -2.63 -8.96
C ASN A 599 37.36 -3.36 -8.99
N SER A 600 37.02 -3.95 -10.12
CA SER A 600 35.82 -4.77 -10.27
C SER A 600 35.87 -6.03 -9.38
N LEU A 601 37.00 -6.75 -9.40
CA LEU A 601 37.21 -7.92 -8.55
C LEU A 601 37.17 -7.58 -7.06
N GLN A 602 37.79 -6.48 -6.67
CA GLN A 602 37.78 -5.99 -5.29
C GLN A 602 36.38 -5.56 -4.85
N ALA A 603 35.60 -4.96 -5.73
CA ALA A 603 34.22 -4.58 -5.45
C ALA A 603 33.31 -5.81 -5.30
N GLU A 604 33.47 -6.82 -6.14
CA GLU A 604 32.72 -8.08 -6.03
C GLU A 604 33.07 -8.86 -4.76
N MET A 605 34.35 -8.95 -4.39
CA MET A 605 34.79 -9.57 -3.14
C MET A 605 34.30 -8.82 -1.90
N LYS A 606 34.26 -7.48 -1.93
CA LYS A 606 33.61 -6.69 -0.87
C LYS A 606 32.10 -6.94 -0.80
N SER A 607 31.43 -7.11 -1.93
CA SER A 607 30.01 -7.44 -1.99
C SER A 607 29.73 -8.81 -1.37
N VAL A 608 30.57 -9.82 -1.68
CA VAL A 608 30.48 -11.16 -1.08
C VAL A 608 30.70 -11.09 0.42
N SER A 609 31.77 -10.41 0.88
CA SER A 609 32.04 -10.21 2.29
C SER A 609 30.90 -9.51 3.04
N LYS A 610 30.29 -8.50 2.41
CA LYS A 610 29.14 -7.79 2.97
C LYS A 610 27.89 -8.65 3.07
N ARG A 611 27.63 -9.52 2.08
CA ARG A 611 26.48 -10.45 2.07
C ARG A 611 26.67 -11.58 3.08
N VAL A 612 27.90 -12.06 3.26
CA VAL A 612 28.23 -13.08 4.25
C VAL A 612 28.14 -12.49 5.67
N ARG A 613 28.56 -11.24 5.89
CA ARG A 613 28.38 -10.54 7.17
C ARG A 613 26.93 -10.25 7.56
N VAL A 614 26.01 -10.25 6.61
CA VAL A 614 24.55 -10.19 6.90
C VAL A 614 24.05 -11.48 7.56
N LEU A 615 24.80 -12.58 7.43
CA LEU A 615 24.59 -13.83 8.15
C LEU A 615 25.31 -13.87 9.51
N ASP A 616 26.18 -12.90 9.79
CA ASP A 616 27.01 -12.77 10.99
C ASP A 616 26.27 -12.56 12.33
N PRO A 617 25.05 -11.99 12.39
CA PRO A 617 24.26 -11.95 13.62
C PRO A 617 23.73 -13.33 14.05
N LEU A 618 23.86 -14.34 13.17
CA LEU A 618 23.60 -15.76 13.49
C LEU A 618 24.90 -16.49 13.86
N SER A 619 26.05 -15.81 13.73
CA SER A 619 27.37 -16.33 14.00
C SER A 619 27.69 -16.13 15.49
N VAL A 620 27.64 -17.19 16.21
CA VAL A 620 28.21 -17.28 17.54
C VAL A 620 29.73 -17.43 17.35
N SER A 621 30.48 -16.43 17.77
CA SER A 621 31.93 -16.31 17.55
C SER A 621 32.70 -17.63 17.83
N GLY A 622 33.53 -18.04 16.92
CA GLY A 622 34.16 -19.33 16.81
C GLY A 622 35.12 -19.69 17.94
N ARG A 623 34.59 -20.19 18.98
CA ARG A 623 35.12 -21.11 19.98
C ARG A 623 34.03 -21.47 21.01
N GLN A 624 32.98 -22.15 20.51
CA GLN A 624 31.91 -22.59 21.40
C GLN A 624 32.28 -23.91 22.03
N ARG A 625 33.07 -23.87 23.08
CA ARG A 625 33.21 -24.99 23.99
C ARG A 625 32.15 -24.89 25.06
N THR A 626 31.37 -25.94 25.23
CA THR A 626 30.56 -26.13 26.41
C THR A 626 31.52 -26.18 27.61
N GLU A 627 31.37 -25.27 28.56
CA GLU A 627 32.23 -25.17 29.77
C GLU A 627 31.35 -25.10 31.00
N ILE A 628 31.96 -25.41 32.16
CA ILE A 628 31.26 -25.29 33.43
C ILE A 628 31.69 -23.96 34.05
N PHE A 629 30.73 -23.05 34.25
CA PHE A 629 30.98 -21.72 34.80
C PHE A 629 29.89 -21.31 35.80
N SER A 630 30.14 -20.24 36.55
CA SER A 630 29.23 -19.66 37.52
C SER A 630 28.19 -18.76 36.80
N LEU A 631 26.89 -19.00 37.03
CA LEU A 631 25.82 -18.11 36.61
C LEU A 631 25.79 -16.81 37.40
N ASN A 632 26.19 -16.89 38.70
CA ASN A 632 26.27 -15.75 39.58
C ASN A 632 27.24 -14.70 39.00
N GLU A 633 28.44 -15.14 38.58
CA GLU A 633 29.45 -14.28 37.96
C GLU A 633 28.97 -13.78 36.59
N LEU A 634 28.42 -14.65 35.75
CA LEU A 634 27.94 -14.26 34.42
C LEU A 634 26.92 -13.13 34.48
N ILE A 635 25.94 -13.23 35.39
CA ILE A 635 24.88 -12.21 35.52
C ILE A 635 25.51 -10.90 36.01
N ARG A 636 26.40 -10.94 37.02
CA ARG A 636 27.07 -9.74 37.50
C ARG A 636 27.90 -9.08 36.42
N GLU A 637 28.78 -9.82 35.73
CA GLU A 637 29.60 -9.29 34.63
C GLU A 637 28.76 -8.66 33.54
N THR A 638 27.63 -9.30 33.16
CA THR A 638 26.74 -8.78 32.08
C THR A 638 26.05 -7.48 32.51
N PHE A 639 25.57 -7.39 33.75
CA PHE A 639 24.91 -6.19 34.26
C PHE A 639 25.89 -5.04 34.50
N GLU A 640 27.08 -5.32 34.99
CA GLU A 640 28.18 -4.34 35.12
C GLU A 640 28.57 -3.76 33.73
N ALA A 641 28.67 -4.60 32.72
CA ALA A 641 28.97 -4.15 31.37
C ALA A 641 27.92 -3.18 30.79
N HIS A 642 26.68 -3.25 31.29
CA HIS A 642 25.58 -2.38 30.87
C HIS A 642 25.32 -1.17 31.78
N GLU A 643 26.10 -0.97 32.81
CA GLU A 643 25.94 0.11 33.82
C GLU A 643 25.83 1.50 33.16
N ALA A 644 26.74 1.83 32.25
CA ALA A 644 26.72 3.09 31.51
C ALA A 644 25.47 3.26 30.58
N GLN A 645 24.86 2.17 30.14
CA GLN A 645 23.60 2.19 29.38
C GLN A 645 22.44 2.44 30.34
N PHE A 646 22.38 1.75 31.46
CA PHE A 646 21.36 1.94 32.48
C PHE A 646 21.33 3.37 33.03
N GLU A 647 22.50 3.95 33.29
CA GLU A 647 22.61 5.35 33.70
C GLU A 647 22.04 6.31 32.66
N ARG A 648 22.41 6.14 31.37
CA ARG A 648 21.89 7.00 30.28
C ARG A 648 20.39 6.89 30.13
N SER A 649 19.86 5.66 30.21
CA SER A 649 18.41 5.39 30.02
C SER A 649 17.62 5.56 31.31
N ARG A 650 18.31 5.93 32.43
CA ARG A 650 17.74 6.06 33.79
C ARG A 650 16.99 4.81 34.24
N VAL A 651 17.52 3.64 33.93
CA VAL A 651 17.00 2.34 34.33
C VAL A 651 17.67 1.91 35.61
N THR A 652 16.90 1.44 36.59
CA THR A 652 17.41 0.89 37.86
C THR A 652 17.47 -0.63 37.76
N PRO A 653 18.65 -1.27 37.72
CA PRO A 653 18.76 -2.71 37.80
C PRO A 653 18.55 -3.19 39.23
N ASP A 654 17.75 -4.24 39.40
CA ASP A 654 17.49 -4.92 40.67
C ASP A 654 17.85 -6.40 40.52
N VAL A 655 19.02 -6.80 41.05
CA VAL A 655 19.63 -8.11 40.79
C VAL A 655 19.67 -8.95 42.05
N HIS A 656 18.89 -10.03 42.07
CA HIS A 656 18.77 -10.96 43.18
C HIS A 656 19.50 -12.27 42.85
N ILE A 657 20.70 -12.42 43.37
CA ILE A 657 21.57 -13.61 43.19
C ILE A 657 21.80 -14.24 44.52
N PRO A 658 21.59 -15.57 44.70
CA PRO A 658 21.85 -16.25 45.95
C PRO A 658 23.36 -16.29 46.29
N ASP A 659 23.69 -16.39 47.60
CA ASP A 659 25.08 -16.50 48.05
C ASP A 659 25.75 -17.80 47.57
N LYS A 660 24.96 -18.83 47.35
CA LYS A 660 25.45 -20.12 46.85
C LYS A 660 25.73 -20.02 45.37
N ASP A 661 26.94 -20.36 44.93
CA ASP A 661 27.36 -20.38 43.53
C ASP A 661 26.58 -21.46 42.78
N ILE A 662 25.88 -21.03 41.69
CA ILE A 662 25.12 -21.89 40.81
C ILE A 662 25.91 -22.08 39.51
N ARG A 663 26.34 -23.33 39.28
CA ARG A 663 27.16 -23.68 38.13
C ARG A 663 26.36 -24.42 37.09
N VAL A 664 26.56 -24.07 35.84
CA VAL A 664 25.91 -24.71 34.64
C VAL A 664 26.95 -25.16 33.65
N ARG A 665 26.61 -26.18 32.89
CA ARG A 665 27.42 -26.65 31.78
C ARG A 665 26.77 -26.17 30.48
N ALA A 666 27.30 -25.11 29.92
CA ALA A 666 26.72 -24.45 28.76
C ALA A 666 27.79 -23.70 27.94
N VAL A 667 27.37 -23.10 26.81
CA VAL A 667 28.23 -22.20 26.03
C VAL A 667 28.08 -20.79 26.60
N LYS A 668 29.08 -20.32 27.36
CA LYS A 668 29.04 -19.02 28.07
C LYS A 668 28.63 -17.86 27.18
N GLY A 669 29.17 -17.77 25.93
CA GLY A 669 28.84 -16.70 24.99
C GLY A 669 27.38 -16.67 24.56
N MET A 670 26.71 -17.83 24.46
CA MET A 670 25.29 -17.89 24.12
C MET A 670 24.41 -17.39 25.27
N LEU A 671 24.78 -17.67 26.50
CA LEU A 671 24.04 -17.18 27.67
C LEU A 671 24.17 -15.66 27.79
N VAL A 672 25.37 -15.11 27.55
CA VAL A 672 25.57 -13.65 27.46
C VAL A 672 24.67 -13.06 26.40
N GLN A 673 24.59 -13.67 25.22
CA GLN A 673 23.74 -13.20 24.11
C GLN A 673 22.24 -13.22 24.45
N ILE A 674 21.79 -14.24 25.23
CA ILE A 674 20.39 -14.27 25.74
C ILE A 674 20.14 -13.04 26.62
N LEU A 675 21.01 -12.81 27.62
CA LEU A 675 20.85 -11.68 28.53
C LEU A 675 20.94 -10.34 27.83
N GLU A 676 21.86 -10.16 26.87
CA GLU A 676 21.98 -8.94 26.06
C GLU A 676 20.73 -8.66 25.25
N ASN A 677 20.11 -9.68 24.64
CA ASN A 677 18.87 -9.53 23.91
C ASN A 677 17.70 -9.13 24.82
N LEU A 678 17.61 -9.70 26.00
CA LEU A 678 16.59 -9.35 26.99
C LEU A 678 16.81 -7.92 27.51
N ILE A 679 18.04 -7.56 27.92
CA ILE A 679 18.40 -6.21 28.39
C ILE A 679 18.09 -5.16 27.28
N SER A 680 18.54 -5.39 26.06
CA SER A 680 18.32 -4.45 24.95
C SER A 680 16.84 -4.25 24.64
N ASN A 681 16.03 -5.30 24.77
CA ASN A 681 14.58 -5.19 24.60
C ASN A 681 13.94 -4.43 25.75
N ALA A 682 14.28 -4.76 26.99
CA ALA A 682 13.76 -4.10 28.18
C ALA A 682 14.08 -2.59 28.17
N VAL A 683 15.36 -2.22 27.95
CA VAL A 683 15.77 -0.81 27.91
C VAL A 683 14.98 -0.03 26.86
N TYR A 684 14.78 -0.59 25.65
CA TYR A 684 14.00 0.07 24.61
C TYR A 684 12.55 0.39 25.08
N TRP A 685 11.86 -0.58 25.65
CA TRP A 685 10.47 -0.40 26.07
C TRP A 685 10.33 0.46 27.34
N LEU A 686 11.33 0.41 28.21
CA LEU A 686 11.41 1.29 29.36
C LEU A 686 11.63 2.75 28.96
N GLU A 687 12.51 3.02 28.00
CA GLU A 687 12.71 4.36 27.43
C GLU A 687 11.42 4.90 26.79
N MET A 688 10.71 4.06 26.04
CA MET A 688 9.44 4.40 25.42
C MET A 688 8.38 4.79 26.45
N ARG A 689 8.25 4.00 27.52
CA ARG A 689 7.31 4.31 28.60
C ARG A 689 7.73 5.57 29.37
N LYS A 690 9.01 5.73 29.68
CA LYS A 690 9.54 6.91 30.37
C LYS A 690 9.32 8.20 29.60
N ALA A 691 9.41 8.18 28.28
CA ALA A 691 9.14 9.34 27.42
C ALA A 691 7.68 9.81 27.52
N ARG A 692 6.75 8.87 27.74
CA ARG A 692 5.31 9.17 27.89
C ARG A 692 4.91 9.53 29.32
N GLU A 693 5.53 8.85 30.29
CA GLU A 693 5.27 9.03 31.72
C GLU A 693 6.54 9.55 32.41
N PRO A 694 6.80 10.84 32.45
CA PRO A 694 8.03 11.39 33.05
C PRO A 694 8.24 11.01 34.54
N SER A 695 7.17 10.71 35.27
CA SER A 695 7.22 10.25 36.68
C SER A 695 7.53 8.75 36.82
N PHE A 696 7.48 7.97 35.75
CA PHE A 696 7.74 6.53 35.73
C PHE A 696 9.20 6.21 36.12
N ASN A 697 9.40 5.20 36.96
CA ASN A 697 10.71 4.72 37.33
C ASN A 697 11.02 3.40 36.62
N PRO A 698 11.84 3.42 35.58
CA PRO A 698 12.20 2.23 34.80
C PRO A 698 13.02 1.25 35.67
N THR A 699 12.60 0.00 35.76
CA THR A 699 13.29 -1.04 36.55
C THR A 699 13.41 -2.34 35.75
N ILE A 700 14.55 -2.99 35.85
CA ILE A 700 14.79 -4.35 35.36
C ILE A 700 15.13 -5.20 36.58
N THR A 701 14.33 -6.24 36.84
CA THR A 701 14.56 -7.17 37.94
C THR A 701 15.08 -8.51 37.41
N VAL A 702 16.15 -9.02 37.95
CA VAL A 702 16.69 -10.35 37.62
C VAL A 702 16.85 -11.17 38.86
N THR A 703 16.26 -12.37 38.86
CA THR A 703 16.37 -13.32 39.98
C THR A 703 16.98 -14.63 39.49
N LEU A 704 17.95 -15.16 40.23
CA LEU A 704 18.57 -16.46 39.96
C LEU A 704 18.17 -17.47 41.03
N ASP A 705 17.50 -18.56 40.60
CA ASP A 705 17.15 -19.70 41.44
C ASP A 705 17.98 -20.94 41.09
N GLY A 706 18.22 -21.82 42.05
CA GLY A 706 19.29 -22.82 41.95
C GLY A 706 18.91 -24.26 41.64
N LYS A 707 17.65 -24.67 41.72
CA LYS A 707 17.30 -26.08 41.48
C LYS A 707 15.91 -26.24 40.88
N PRO A 708 15.80 -26.38 39.53
CA PRO A 708 16.85 -26.24 38.50
C PRO A 708 17.38 -24.80 38.42
N PRO A 709 18.54 -24.57 37.77
CA PRO A 709 19.01 -23.21 37.51
C PRO A 709 18.02 -22.43 36.67
N ILE A 710 17.35 -21.43 37.24
CA ILE A 710 16.35 -20.60 36.59
C ILE A 710 16.75 -19.14 36.70
N ILE A 711 16.82 -18.44 35.58
CA ILE A 711 16.96 -16.99 35.53
C ILE A 711 15.61 -16.40 35.18
N THR A 712 15.05 -15.64 36.10
CA THR A 712 13.85 -14.84 35.87
C THR A 712 14.25 -13.42 35.53
N PHE A 713 13.84 -12.92 34.37
CA PHE A 713 14.12 -11.57 33.88
C PHE A 713 12.81 -10.82 33.69
N GLU A 714 12.62 -9.73 34.41
CA GLU A 714 11.40 -8.94 34.41
C GLU A 714 11.71 -7.46 34.22
N ASP A 715 10.89 -6.77 33.38
CA ASP A 715 10.92 -5.32 33.27
C ASP A 715 9.53 -4.72 33.54
N ASN A 716 9.48 -3.51 34.05
CA ASN A 716 8.23 -2.80 34.29
C ASN A 716 7.83 -1.88 33.12
N GLY A 717 8.27 -2.19 31.91
CA GLY A 717 7.98 -1.43 30.70
C GLY A 717 6.58 -1.64 30.15
N HIS A 718 6.51 -1.76 28.84
CA HIS A 718 5.22 -1.91 28.12
C HIS A 718 4.58 -3.28 28.32
N GLY A 719 5.36 -4.33 28.54
CA GLY A 719 4.89 -5.70 28.62
C GLY A 719 4.42 -6.25 27.26
N ILE A 720 3.98 -7.50 27.24
CA ILE A 720 3.59 -8.24 26.06
C ILE A 720 2.15 -8.73 26.23
N ALA A 721 1.28 -8.49 25.23
CA ALA A 721 -0.08 -8.98 25.25
C ALA A 721 -0.10 -10.51 25.22
N GLN A 722 -1.07 -11.12 25.91
CA GLN A 722 -1.20 -12.58 26.01
C GLN A 722 -1.24 -13.28 24.63
N GLU A 723 -1.90 -12.67 23.67
CA GLU A 723 -2.05 -13.19 22.31
C GLU A 723 -0.70 -13.26 21.58
N ASN A 724 0.26 -12.44 21.99
CA ASN A 724 1.59 -12.37 21.40
C ASN A 724 2.64 -13.20 22.14
N ARG A 725 2.27 -13.94 23.19
CA ARG A 725 3.19 -14.71 24.05
C ARG A 725 4.15 -15.60 23.27
N GLU A 726 3.66 -16.35 22.30
CA GLU A 726 4.49 -17.21 21.45
C GLU A 726 4.99 -16.48 20.19
N GLN A 727 4.28 -15.45 19.76
CA GLN A 727 4.63 -14.70 18.55
C GLN A 727 5.93 -13.92 18.72
N VAL A 728 6.23 -13.42 19.94
CA VAL A 728 7.45 -12.64 20.22
C VAL A 728 8.74 -13.42 20.01
N PHE A 729 8.65 -14.75 20.03
CA PHE A 729 9.79 -15.63 19.75
C PHE A 729 9.90 -16.05 18.29
N LYS A 730 8.94 -15.64 17.42
CA LYS A 730 9.04 -15.91 15.99
C LYS A 730 10.02 -14.95 15.32
N MET A 731 10.73 -15.46 14.32
CA MET A 731 11.62 -14.63 13.50
C MET A 731 10.88 -13.42 12.93
N PHE A 732 11.55 -12.27 12.99
CA PHE A 732 11.07 -11.00 12.42
C PHE A 732 9.80 -10.44 13.06
N PHE A 733 9.22 -11.06 14.07
CA PHE A 733 8.16 -10.44 14.85
C PHE A 733 8.75 -9.31 15.70
N SER A 734 8.25 -8.11 15.57
CA SER A 734 8.66 -6.96 16.34
C SER A 734 7.58 -5.89 16.39
N LEU A 735 7.31 -5.37 17.55
CA LEU A 735 6.44 -4.22 17.79
C LEU A 735 7.22 -2.89 17.85
N LYS A 736 8.55 -2.93 17.63
CA LYS A 736 9.41 -1.73 17.62
C LYS A 736 9.22 -0.92 16.34
N ASP A 737 9.53 0.39 16.38
CA ASP A 737 9.53 1.30 15.24
C ASP A 737 10.31 0.72 14.04
N THR A 738 9.85 1.04 12.82
CA THR A 738 10.39 0.54 11.54
C THR A 738 11.89 0.75 11.37
N LYS A 739 12.44 1.82 11.90
CA LYS A 739 13.91 2.12 11.85
C LYS A 739 14.75 1.21 12.75
N ARG A 740 14.16 0.63 13.79
CA ARG A 740 14.83 -0.22 14.80
C ARG A 740 14.35 -1.67 14.77
N ARG A 741 13.41 -2.01 13.88
CA ARG A 741 12.89 -3.38 13.73
C ARG A 741 13.94 -4.32 13.19
N ARG A 742 14.34 -5.31 13.97
CA ARG A 742 15.04 -6.51 13.48
C ARG A 742 14.23 -7.77 13.74
N GLY A 743 13.44 -7.80 14.84
CA GLY A 743 12.58 -8.93 15.22
C GLY A 743 13.31 -10.27 15.40
N LEU A 744 14.61 -10.24 15.65
CA LEU A 744 15.45 -11.43 15.74
C LEU A 744 15.92 -11.71 17.17
N GLY A 745 15.91 -10.71 18.08
CA GLY A 745 16.57 -10.81 19.39
C GLY A 745 16.00 -11.93 20.26
N LEU A 746 14.67 -11.98 20.43
CA LEU A 746 14.01 -13.02 21.26
C LEU A 746 14.03 -14.38 20.57
N TYR A 747 13.93 -14.44 19.25
CA TYR A 747 14.12 -15.67 18.50
C TYR A 747 15.52 -16.25 18.75
N ILE A 748 16.58 -15.45 18.57
CA ILE A 748 17.97 -15.88 18.83
C ILE A 748 18.16 -16.29 20.29
N ALA A 749 17.56 -15.57 21.23
CA ALA A 749 17.64 -15.90 22.65
C ALA A 749 17.01 -17.28 22.95
N ARG A 750 15.86 -17.57 22.35
CA ARG A 750 15.18 -18.88 22.51
C ARG A 750 15.97 -20.03 21.87
N GLU A 751 16.51 -19.83 20.68
CA GLU A 751 17.37 -20.81 20.00
C GLU A 751 18.65 -21.09 20.80
N ALA A 752 19.28 -20.04 21.34
CA ALA A 752 20.47 -20.16 22.19
C ALA A 752 20.18 -20.92 23.51
N ALA A 753 19.00 -20.71 24.10
CA ALA A 753 18.55 -21.46 25.28
C ALA A 753 18.37 -22.95 24.95
N GLN A 754 17.66 -23.25 23.85
CA GLN A 754 17.42 -24.63 23.39
C GLN A 754 18.72 -25.35 23.02
N TYR A 755 19.67 -24.67 22.37
CA TYR A 755 20.99 -25.22 22.05
C TYR A 755 21.75 -25.68 23.31
N ASN A 756 21.60 -24.96 24.41
CA ASN A 756 22.20 -25.32 25.71
C ASN A 756 21.35 -26.32 26.52
N GLY A 757 20.32 -26.91 25.91
CA GLY A 757 19.43 -27.89 26.58
C GLY A 757 18.46 -27.25 27.57
N GLY A 758 18.31 -25.90 27.51
CA GLY A 758 17.40 -25.12 28.33
C GLY A 758 16.16 -24.68 27.60
N THR A 759 15.32 -23.89 28.25
CA THR A 759 14.12 -23.27 27.67
C THR A 759 14.05 -21.79 28.00
N LEU A 760 13.60 -20.97 27.04
CA LEU A 760 13.25 -19.57 27.30
C LEU A 760 11.77 -19.37 26.95
N ALA A 761 11.00 -18.94 27.93
CA ALA A 761 9.57 -18.72 27.82
C ALA A 761 9.14 -17.40 28.44
N LEU A 762 8.00 -16.88 28.02
CA LEU A 762 7.34 -15.76 28.70
C LEU A 762 6.33 -16.34 29.70
N ASP A 763 6.42 -15.91 30.97
CA ASP A 763 5.55 -16.36 32.04
C ASP A 763 4.07 -16.05 31.77
N ASP A 764 3.17 -16.83 32.32
CA ASP A 764 1.71 -16.61 32.22
C ASP A 764 1.19 -15.61 33.26
N GLU A 765 2.03 -15.23 34.24
CA GLU A 765 1.66 -14.26 35.24
C GLU A 765 1.44 -12.88 34.62
N ARG A 766 0.26 -12.36 34.81
CA ARG A 766 -0.14 -11.06 34.24
C ARG A 766 0.07 -9.98 35.30
N ASP A 767 0.60 -8.87 34.87
CA ASP A 767 0.59 -7.65 35.68
C ASP A 767 -0.84 -7.29 36.08
N PRO A 768 -1.13 -7.08 37.37
CA PRO A 768 -2.48 -6.84 37.87
C PRO A 768 -3.14 -5.55 37.31
N HIS A 769 -2.35 -4.57 36.90
CA HIS A 769 -2.83 -3.27 36.43
C HIS A 769 -3.00 -3.21 34.91
N THR A 770 -2.10 -3.82 34.17
CA THR A 770 -2.09 -3.78 32.72
C THR A 770 -2.65 -5.03 32.05
N GLY A 771 -2.71 -6.15 32.78
CA GLY A 771 -3.07 -7.46 32.23
C GLY A 771 -2.04 -8.06 31.29
N ARG A 772 -0.84 -7.48 31.20
CA ARG A 772 0.23 -7.87 30.27
C ARG A 772 1.29 -8.73 30.93
N LEU A 773 2.11 -9.40 30.10
CA LEU A 773 3.18 -10.28 30.53
C LEU A 773 4.51 -9.52 30.52
N HIS A 774 5.28 -9.61 31.60
CA HIS A 774 6.52 -8.87 31.78
C HIS A 774 7.73 -9.74 32.07
N ARG A 775 7.50 -11.03 32.38
CA ARG A 775 8.50 -11.92 32.97
C ARG A 775 8.94 -13.00 31.99
N PHE A 776 10.23 -13.02 31.69
CA PHE A 776 10.88 -14.10 30.95
C PHE A 776 11.52 -15.09 31.90
N ILE A 777 11.36 -16.36 31.62
CA ILE A 777 11.94 -17.47 32.40
C ILE A 777 12.92 -18.23 31.52
N LEU A 778 14.18 -18.21 31.88
CA LEU A 778 15.24 -19.02 31.28
C LEU A 778 15.58 -20.16 32.23
N GLU A 779 15.20 -21.37 31.88
CA GLU A 779 15.56 -22.59 32.60
C GLU A 779 16.76 -23.27 31.93
N LEU A 780 17.75 -23.67 32.72
CA LEU A 780 18.97 -24.30 32.23
C LEU A 780 19.17 -25.67 32.89
N PRO A 781 19.78 -26.64 32.21
CA PRO A 781 20.17 -27.90 32.82
C PRO A 781 21.27 -27.64 33.86
N GLY A 782 21.08 -28.16 35.07
CA GLY A 782 22.10 -28.08 36.13
C GLY A 782 23.37 -28.83 35.73
N ALA A 783 24.53 -28.36 36.16
CA ALA A 783 25.75 -29.15 36.06
C ALA A 783 25.60 -30.36 36.96
N THR A 784 25.58 -31.53 36.40
CA THR A 784 25.72 -32.79 37.20
C THR A 784 27.10 -32.72 37.88
N GLU A 785 27.14 -32.77 39.20
CA GLU A 785 28.37 -32.97 39.94
C GLU A 785 28.98 -34.31 39.51
N VAL A 786 30.16 -34.29 38.88
CA VAL A 786 31.00 -35.45 38.68
C VAL A 786 31.82 -35.69 39.88
#